data_c5965ac1574d0d43cabf7a8bcf488166
#
_entry.id   c5965ac1574d0d43cabf7a8bcf488166
#
_cell.length_a   1.000
_cell.length_b   1.000
_cell.length_c   1.000
_cell.angle_alpha   90.00
_cell.angle_beta   90.00
_cell.angle_gamma   90.00
#
_symmetry.space_group_name_H-M   'P 1'
#
loop_
_entity.id
_entity.type
_entity.pdbx_description
1 polymer ?
#
loop_
_entity_poly.entity_id
_entity_poly.type
_entity_poly.pdbx_seq_one_letter_code
_entity_poly.pdbx_strand_id
1 'polypeptide(L)'
;IREGENWGKKWESAWFHLSSEIPETHKGKKLATELDFSGEGLVFTPSGEIIQGITNGAIWDQNFLRTRVLLDEKFIKDGKVELWVETAANSLFGVHTEENPEVESPKRHGWFDAKVEKIRFGIYDDDIWKLYLDARILIGLVKKLEENSVRRHRAILALNNCINTFNNSRENSQKARECLKVELSKSAAPSDLTVSAIGHAHIDTGWLWPVKETVRKCARTFATQLDLIKRYPDYIFGASQPQHYQFMKDHYPDLFQEIKKAVKSGNWEVQGGMWVEADCNLISGESMVRQFLHGKNFFKDEFDVEVDNLWLPDVFGYSAAMPQILKKSGVNYFLTQKMSWSQFNDFPYQSFNWRGIDGTEVLTHFPPENTYNSELDTEFLLPAQSTFKEKDKLDEFISLFGVGDGGGGPKPENIELGRRMANLENAPKVHFDTAINFFDRLNGQKDKLDTWVGELYLELHRGTLTTHGLVKKQNRKLENKLRTVEMLWSCLPIDKYPSEKLDNLWKKVLLNQFHDIIPGSSINLVYQTTHKEYLEVHSGCDSLLSDASQLLFNKDNESFVLVNTLSYKWKGLVALPKNFEGYRIVTEEGNDVSVHRSSKGYSMDVNLDSLSMNSFKKAEEKKLEVQSSSDFILENDFIKYEFDEKGALISAYDKEANKEAMKESGNVFSLYEDIPNNWDAWDIDFFYRDALIETGAVESIKLSSSSKILKQLEISLSIGNSKIQQVISLSSHSKRLDFKTNVHWNESHKMLRVHFPVNIISEQATFDIQYGYVKRNTHRNTSWDKAKFEVVGHKYADLSDHDYGVALLNDCKYGYMVLDNILDLNLLRSPSNPDPDADMGDHTFTYSLLPHKNDLIRSNVISEASCLNQEPLLFEGYNTDAKIPVELSGQGIELTVLKKAEKEDVWIFRVVETDGRSSNGRLSLEGSIVECDLMEWNNISEKQTIKKEMELNLKPFEIKTFKFKK
;
A
#
# COMPACT_ATOMS: atom_id res chain seq x y z
N ILE A 1 43.10 5.07 -7.75
CA ILE A 1 42.05 5.87 -8.36
C ILE A 1 42.21 7.34 -7.95
N ARG A 2 41.83 8.28 -8.79
CA ARG A 2 41.96 9.74 -8.57
C ARG A 2 40.61 10.42 -8.70
N GLU A 3 40.51 11.64 -8.11
CA GLU A 3 39.35 12.52 -8.36
C GLU A 3 39.15 12.72 -9.87
N GLY A 4 37.89 12.58 -10.32
CA GLY A 4 37.45 12.63 -11.72
C GLY A 4 37.47 11.29 -12.47
N GLU A 5 38.06 10.22 -11.93
CA GLU A 5 38.03 8.90 -12.58
C GLU A 5 36.70 8.18 -12.36
N ASN A 6 36.16 7.56 -13.42
CA ASN A 6 34.98 6.69 -13.36
C ASN A 6 35.31 5.37 -12.68
N TRP A 7 34.39 4.83 -11.87
CA TRP A 7 34.57 3.57 -11.15
C TRP A 7 33.45 2.56 -11.31
N GLY A 8 32.27 2.99 -11.74
CA GLY A 8 31.11 2.10 -11.83
C GLY A 8 29.99 2.66 -12.71
N LYS A 9 29.17 1.76 -13.26
CA LYS A 9 27.94 2.05 -13.99
C LYS A 9 26.74 1.77 -13.11
N LYS A 10 25.54 2.13 -13.56
CA LYS A 10 24.28 1.97 -12.83
C LYS A 10 24.20 0.61 -12.10
N TRP A 11 23.88 0.67 -10.80
CA TRP A 11 23.72 -0.47 -9.89
C TRP A 11 24.98 -1.30 -9.63
N GLU A 12 26.15 -0.91 -10.14
CA GLU A 12 27.41 -1.55 -9.78
C GLU A 12 27.86 -1.14 -8.38
N SER A 13 28.73 -1.94 -7.77
CA SER A 13 29.25 -1.71 -6.42
C SER A 13 30.76 -1.84 -6.42
N ALA A 14 31.42 -1.06 -5.57
CA ALA A 14 32.87 -1.12 -5.38
C ALA A 14 33.23 -0.93 -3.91
N TRP A 15 34.37 -1.50 -3.53
CA TRP A 15 35.02 -1.25 -2.25
C TRP A 15 36.22 -0.36 -2.46
N PHE A 16 36.31 0.72 -1.68
CA PHE A 16 37.44 1.62 -1.66
C PHE A 16 38.19 1.48 -0.33
N HIS A 17 39.50 1.21 -0.40
CA HIS A 17 40.42 1.28 0.74
C HIS A 17 41.12 2.64 0.68
N LEU A 18 40.90 3.48 1.69
CA LEU A 18 41.50 4.80 1.78
C LEU A 18 42.52 4.83 2.91
N SER A 19 43.72 5.32 2.61
CA SER A 19 44.78 5.47 3.60
C SER A 19 45.63 6.71 3.32
N SER A 20 45.97 7.47 4.36
CA SER A 20 46.83 8.66 4.25
C SER A 20 47.60 8.91 5.53
N GLU A 21 48.85 9.38 5.40
CA GLU A 21 49.63 9.85 6.55
C GLU A 21 49.06 11.13 7.13
N ILE A 22 49.06 11.24 8.46
CA ILE A 22 48.59 12.47 9.15
C ILE A 22 49.75 13.49 9.17
N PRO A 23 49.63 14.64 8.47
CA PRO A 23 50.64 15.67 8.50
C PRO A 23 50.90 16.19 9.93
N GLU A 24 52.13 16.60 10.23
CA GLU A 24 52.52 17.15 11.54
C GLU A 24 51.60 18.33 11.99
N THR A 25 51.19 19.18 11.02
CA THR A 25 50.28 20.31 11.26
C THR A 25 48.86 19.90 11.67
N HIS A 26 48.48 18.65 11.48
CA HIS A 26 47.16 18.09 11.77
C HIS A 26 47.12 17.23 13.05
N LYS A 27 48.28 16.86 13.56
CA LYS A 27 48.36 16.02 14.78
C LYS A 27 47.72 16.70 15.98
N GLY A 28 46.94 15.94 16.73
CA GLY A 28 46.19 16.43 17.93
C GLY A 28 45.02 17.35 17.62
N LYS A 29 44.65 17.53 16.34
CA LYS A 29 43.44 18.27 15.94
C LYS A 29 42.32 17.32 15.55
N LYS A 30 41.08 17.79 15.66
CA LYS A 30 39.91 17.07 15.18
C LYS A 30 39.97 16.94 13.67
N LEU A 31 39.88 15.74 13.14
CA LEU A 31 39.98 15.45 11.72
C LEU A 31 38.65 15.01 11.13
N ALA A 32 38.45 15.26 9.85
CA ALA A 32 37.35 14.74 9.06
C ALA A 32 37.79 14.40 7.64
N THR A 33 37.10 13.47 7.01
CA THR A 33 37.16 13.30 5.55
C THR A 33 35.97 13.94 4.87
N GLU A 34 36.15 14.32 3.60
CA GLU A 34 35.10 14.64 2.66
C GLU A 34 35.19 13.62 1.52
N LEU A 35 34.15 12.77 1.42
CA LEU A 35 34.10 11.63 0.49
C LEU A 35 32.87 11.74 -0.38
N ASP A 36 33.06 11.79 -1.69
CA ASP A 36 32.02 11.79 -2.69
C ASP A 36 32.42 10.86 -3.85
N PHE A 37 31.67 9.78 -4.00
CA PHE A 37 31.85 8.77 -5.05
C PHE A 37 30.74 8.87 -6.12
N SER A 38 30.08 10.01 -6.28
CA SER A 38 28.89 10.17 -7.12
C SER A 38 27.76 9.19 -6.78
N GLY A 39 27.69 8.67 -5.54
CA GLY A 39 26.75 7.64 -5.18
C GLY A 39 26.54 7.57 -3.68
N GLU A 40 25.91 6.48 -3.26
CA GLU A 40 25.76 6.17 -1.84
C GLU A 40 26.90 5.22 -1.38
N GLY A 41 27.30 5.35 -0.12
CA GLY A 41 28.32 4.46 0.45
C GLY A 41 28.10 4.19 1.92
N LEU A 42 28.68 3.08 2.39
CA LEU A 42 28.73 2.68 3.80
C LEU A 42 30.19 2.67 4.25
N VAL A 43 30.49 3.40 5.33
CA VAL A 43 31.85 3.62 5.84
C VAL A 43 32.17 2.63 6.97
N PHE A 44 33.34 2.05 6.90
CA PHE A 44 33.87 1.08 7.88
C PHE A 44 35.20 1.53 8.42
N THR A 45 35.48 1.17 9.68
CA THR A 45 36.83 1.26 10.25
C THR A 45 37.75 0.24 9.63
N PRO A 46 39.10 0.33 9.86
CA PRO A 46 40.05 -0.70 9.46
C PRO A 46 39.75 -2.09 10.03
N SER A 47 39.04 -2.16 11.17
CA SER A 47 38.61 -3.41 11.80
C SER A 47 37.30 -3.98 11.26
N GLY A 48 36.61 -3.26 10.36
CA GLY A 48 35.34 -3.67 9.78
C GLY A 48 34.08 -3.23 10.58
N GLU A 49 34.23 -2.35 11.59
CA GLU A 49 33.09 -1.77 12.30
C GLU A 49 32.35 -0.79 11.35
N ILE A 50 31.03 -0.94 11.23
CA ILE A 50 30.19 -0.03 10.44
C ILE A 50 30.00 1.29 11.21
N ILE A 51 30.21 2.42 10.55
CA ILE A 51 30.15 3.74 11.19
C ILE A 51 28.96 4.55 10.70
N GLN A 52 28.93 4.93 9.42
CA GLN A 52 27.85 5.77 8.87
C GLN A 52 27.70 5.60 7.36
N GLY A 53 26.56 6.03 6.83
CA GLY A 53 26.34 6.20 5.40
C GLY A 53 26.86 7.53 4.88
N ILE A 54 27.22 7.56 3.59
CA ILE A 54 27.49 8.76 2.80
C ILE A 54 26.60 8.75 1.56
N THR A 55 26.27 9.93 1.02
CA THR A 55 25.49 10.08 -0.21
C THR A 55 25.84 11.38 -0.92
N ASN A 56 25.80 11.36 -2.24
CA ASN A 56 25.93 12.54 -3.09
C ASN A 56 24.66 13.43 -3.10
N GLY A 57 23.62 13.04 -2.33
CA GLY A 57 22.33 13.75 -2.29
C GLY A 57 21.46 13.44 -3.50
N ALA A 58 20.56 14.38 -3.80
CA ALA A 58 19.68 14.32 -4.95
C ALA A 58 20.12 15.32 -6.01
N ILE A 59 19.80 15.04 -7.27
CA ILE A 59 20.07 15.99 -8.37
C ILE A 59 19.25 17.28 -8.24
N TRP A 60 18.10 17.23 -7.61
CA TRP A 60 17.21 18.38 -7.42
C TRP A 60 17.38 19.09 -6.06
N ASP A 61 18.07 18.48 -5.07
CA ASP A 61 18.31 19.08 -3.76
C ASP A 61 19.67 18.69 -3.18
N GLN A 62 20.62 19.63 -3.21
CA GLN A 62 21.95 19.48 -2.64
C GLN A 62 21.94 19.50 -1.10
N ASN A 63 20.87 19.91 -0.44
CA ASN A 63 20.76 19.87 1.01
C ASN A 63 20.78 18.42 1.55
N PHE A 64 20.47 17.43 0.72
CA PHE A 64 20.52 16.02 1.09
C PHE A 64 21.94 15.42 1.06
N LEU A 65 22.94 16.20 0.64
CA LEU A 65 24.34 15.77 0.59
C LEU A 65 24.86 15.36 1.98
N ARG A 66 25.53 14.21 2.04
CA ARG A 66 26.23 13.71 3.22
C ARG A 66 27.55 13.08 2.82
N THR A 67 28.64 13.87 2.86
CA THR A 67 29.96 13.44 2.40
C THR A 67 31.01 13.47 3.51
N ARG A 68 30.68 14.02 4.68
CA ARG A 68 31.63 14.23 5.78
C ARG A 68 31.59 13.08 6.76
N VAL A 69 32.79 12.54 7.09
CA VAL A 69 33.01 11.54 8.13
C VAL A 69 34.00 12.11 9.15
N LEU A 70 33.61 12.19 10.42
CA LEU A 70 34.52 12.57 11.50
C LEU A 70 35.46 11.39 11.79
N LEU A 71 36.73 11.69 11.95
CA LEU A 71 37.78 10.69 12.18
C LEU A 71 38.18 10.73 13.66
N ASP A 72 37.86 9.70 14.37
CA ASP A 72 38.33 9.45 15.75
C ASP A 72 39.48 8.43 15.77
N GLU A 73 39.89 7.98 16.94
CA GLU A 73 41.01 7.04 17.14
C GLU A 73 40.78 5.69 16.43
N LYS A 74 39.53 5.30 16.16
CA LYS A 74 39.19 4.04 15.46
C LYS A 74 39.68 4.01 14.02
N PHE A 75 39.85 5.18 13.40
CA PHE A 75 40.33 5.35 12.02
C PHE A 75 41.87 5.57 11.95
N ILE A 76 42.53 5.65 13.10
CA ILE A 76 43.97 5.96 13.15
C ILE A 76 44.72 4.70 13.52
N LYS A 77 45.60 4.27 12.58
CA LYS A 77 46.49 3.13 12.74
C LYS A 77 47.90 3.54 12.34
N ASP A 78 48.87 3.32 13.25
CA ASP A 78 50.31 3.60 12.99
C ASP A 78 50.59 5.03 12.45
N GLY A 79 49.87 6.01 12.94
CA GLY A 79 49.97 7.42 12.52
C GLY A 79 49.36 7.76 11.17
N LYS A 80 48.55 6.84 10.60
CA LYS A 80 47.83 6.99 9.36
C LYS A 80 46.34 6.96 9.63
N VAL A 81 45.59 7.72 8.85
CA VAL A 81 44.13 7.56 8.71
C VAL A 81 43.88 6.38 7.77
N GLU A 82 43.04 5.46 8.14
CA GLU A 82 42.65 4.31 7.33
C GLU A 82 41.17 4.02 7.48
N LEU A 83 40.44 3.80 6.35
CA LEU A 83 39.06 3.42 6.31
C LEU A 83 38.67 2.66 5.05
N TRP A 84 37.55 1.96 5.09
CA TRP A 84 36.96 1.30 3.95
C TRP A 84 35.58 1.91 3.64
N VAL A 85 35.25 1.98 2.35
CA VAL A 85 33.91 2.43 1.91
C VAL A 85 33.36 1.44 0.91
N GLU A 86 32.23 0.86 1.22
CA GLU A 86 31.40 0.11 0.28
C GLU A 86 30.48 1.10 -0.44
N THR A 87 30.54 1.15 -1.77
CA THR A 87 29.81 2.14 -2.57
C THR A 87 28.85 1.47 -3.56
N ALA A 88 27.79 2.19 -3.89
CA ALA A 88 26.84 1.84 -4.93
C ALA A 88 26.76 2.96 -5.98
N ALA A 89 26.82 2.57 -7.25
CA ALA A 89 26.65 3.50 -8.37
C ALA A 89 25.15 3.81 -8.59
N ASN A 90 24.59 4.57 -7.66
CA ASN A 90 23.24 5.12 -7.67
C ASN A 90 23.19 6.35 -6.76
N SER A 91 22.30 7.31 -7.03
CA SER A 91 22.08 8.44 -6.12
C SER A 91 21.10 8.06 -5.00
N LEU A 92 20.85 8.99 -4.08
CA LEU A 92 19.87 8.84 -3.02
C LEU A 92 18.48 8.47 -3.56
N PHE A 93 18.11 9.02 -4.72
CA PHE A 93 16.85 8.75 -5.44
C PHE A 93 17.07 7.91 -6.71
N GLY A 94 17.89 6.89 -6.61
CA GLY A 94 18.11 5.91 -7.69
C GLY A 94 19.01 6.41 -8.83
N VAL A 95 18.69 6.02 -10.06
CA VAL A 95 19.43 6.40 -11.27
C VAL A 95 18.53 7.25 -12.17
N HIS A 96 19.16 8.12 -12.98
CA HIS A 96 18.42 9.00 -13.89
C HIS A 96 17.69 8.20 -14.97
N THR A 97 16.42 8.54 -15.19
CA THR A 97 15.55 7.94 -16.22
C THR A 97 15.30 8.90 -17.39
N GLU A 98 16.10 9.97 -17.53
CA GLU A 98 15.90 10.96 -18.59
C GLU A 98 15.87 10.32 -19.99
N GLU A 99 14.96 10.81 -20.79
CA GLU A 99 14.83 10.42 -22.18
C GLU A 99 15.99 10.98 -23.00
N ASN A 100 17.02 10.19 -23.26
CA ASN A 100 17.94 10.47 -24.34
C ASN A 100 17.63 9.56 -25.52
N PRO A 101 17.00 10.06 -26.60
CA PRO A 101 16.59 9.24 -27.75
C PRO A 101 17.77 8.63 -28.53
N GLU A 102 18.99 9.09 -28.29
CA GLU A 102 20.19 8.60 -28.98
C GLU A 102 20.89 7.42 -28.27
N VAL A 103 20.45 7.06 -27.06
CA VAL A 103 21.09 5.98 -26.29
C VAL A 103 20.16 4.78 -26.17
N GLU A 104 20.54 3.68 -26.81
CA GLU A 104 19.82 2.40 -26.74
C GLU A 104 19.72 1.95 -25.27
N SER A 105 18.48 1.91 -24.73
CA SER A 105 18.16 1.30 -23.42
C SER A 105 18.43 2.05 -22.08
N PRO A 106 18.62 3.37 -21.98
CA PRO A 106 18.58 4.02 -20.67
C PRO A 106 17.12 4.10 -20.12
N LYS A 107 16.12 4.07 -20.99
CA LYS A 107 14.71 4.25 -20.65
C LYS A 107 14.20 3.26 -19.58
N ARG A 108 14.56 1.98 -19.68
CA ARG A 108 14.04 0.92 -18.81
C ARG A 108 14.64 0.91 -17.40
N HIS A 109 15.90 1.26 -17.27
CA HIS A 109 16.62 1.18 -15.99
C HIS A 109 17.43 2.46 -15.68
N GLY A 110 17.25 3.53 -16.42
CA GLY A 110 18.00 4.77 -16.32
C GLY A 110 19.49 4.63 -16.64
N TRP A 111 20.25 5.68 -16.44
CA TRP A 111 21.70 5.69 -16.60
C TRP A 111 22.40 6.23 -15.35
N PHE A 112 23.62 5.82 -15.12
CA PHE A 112 24.45 6.31 -14.04
C PHE A 112 25.92 5.97 -14.33
N ASP A 113 26.80 6.98 -14.29
CA ASP A 113 28.24 6.85 -14.37
C ASP A 113 28.86 7.40 -13.09
N ALA A 114 29.24 6.51 -12.20
CA ALA A 114 29.85 6.91 -10.93
C ALA A 114 31.30 7.32 -11.10
N LYS A 115 31.65 8.47 -10.49
CA LYS A 115 32.98 9.05 -10.45
C LYS A 115 33.45 9.21 -9.02
N VAL A 116 34.76 9.26 -8.85
CA VAL A 116 35.35 9.77 -7.62
C VAL A 116 35.35 11.29 -7.70
N GLU A 117 34.37 11.95 -7.05
CA GLU A 117 34.27 13.41 -7.06
C GLU A 117 35.17 14.05 -6.01
N LYS A 118 35.26 13.45 -4.81
CA LYS A 118 36.11 13.96 -3.72
C LYS A 118 36.61 12.84 -2.84
N ILE A 119 37.92 12.86 -2.59
CA ILE A 119 38.60 12.04 -1.58
C ILE A 119 39.61 12.95 -0.85
N ARG A 120 39.16 13.62 0.19
CA ARG A 120 39.93 14.60 0.94
C ARG A 120 39.84 14.37 2.42
N PHE A 121 40.89 14.66 3.17
CA PHE A 121 40.79 14.75 4.62
C PHE A 121 41.53 16.04 5.10
N GLY A 122 41.09 16.50 6.27
CA GLY A 122 41.64 17.73 6.84
C GLY A 122 41.18 17.99 8.27
N ILE A 123 41.49 19.20 8.75
CA ILE A 123 41.09 19.63 10.08
C ILE A 123 39.60 20.03 10.06
N TYR A 124 38.85 19.46 10.99
CA TYR A 124 37.48 19.87 11.25
C TYR A 124 37.45 21.05 12.23
N ASP A 125 36.87 22.19 11.82
CA ASP A 125 36.78 23.42 12.61
C ASP A 125 35.38 23.56 13.23
N ASP A 126 35.25 23.16 14.47
CA ASP A 126 33.99 23.23 15.23
C ASP A 126 33.47 24.66 15.39
N ASP A 127 34.36 25.66 15.51
CA ASP A 127 33.97 27.06 15.76
C ASP A 127 33.38 27.72 14.51
N ILE A 128 33.95 27.43 13.35
CA ILE A 128 33.39 27.90 12.06
C ILE A 128 32.04 27.18 11.82
N TRP A 129 31.96 25.91 12.06
CA TRP A 129 30.70 25.17 11.89
C TRP A 129 29.58 25.68 12.82
N LYS A 130 29.89 25.92 14.07
CA LYS A 130 28.94 26.51 15.02
C LYS A 130 28.57 27.94 14.62
N LEU A 131 29.50 28.77 14.12
CA LEU A 131 29.23 30.10 13.61
C LEU A 131 28.25 30.08 12.42
N TYR A 132 28.44 29.14 11.51
CA TYR A 132 27.52 28.92 10.39
C TYR A 132 26.09 28.64 10.87
N LEU A 133 25.93 27.72 11.83
CA LEU A 133 24.61 27.35 12.36
C LEU A 133 23.94 28.49 13.14
N ASP A 134 24.72 29.24 13.96
CA ASP A 134 24.25 30.41 14.69
C ASP A 134 23.75 31.48 13.73
N ALA A 135 24.50 31.74 12.65
CA ALA A 135 24.12 32.72 11.62
C ALA A 135 22.88 32.26 10.83
N ARG A 136 22.78 30.96 10.49
CA ARG A 136 21.63 30.34 9.76
C ARG A 136 20.31 30.61 10.48
N ILE A 137 20.25 30.39 11.78
CA ILE A 137 19.05 30.65 12.61
C ILE A 137 18.62 32.13 12.51
N LEU A 138 19.55 33.07 12.68
CA LEU A 138 19.22 34.49 12.62
C LEU A 138 18.88 34.98 11.21
N ILE A 139 19.52 34.44 10.18
CA ILE A 139 19.18 34.73 8.77
C ILE A 139 17.74 34.28 8.49
N GLY A 140 17.35 33.07 8.88
CA GLY A 140 15.97 32.59 8.70
C GLY A 140 14.95 33.45 9.48
N LEU A 141 15.27 33.85 10.69
CA LEU A 141 14.47 34.82 11.45
C LEU A 141 14.28 36.14 10.69
N VAL A 142 15.35 36.74 10.17
CA VAL A 142 15.30 37.99 9.38
C VAL A 142 14.44 37.85 8.13
N LYS A 143 14.47 36.69 7.47
CA LYS A 143 13.65 36.42 6.27
C LYS A 143 12.15 36.29 6.60
N LYS A 144 11.78 35.81 7.78
CA LYS A 144 10.39 35.44 8.11
C LYS A 144 9.68 36.47 9.00
N LEU A 145 10.41 37.30 9.77
CA LEU A 145 9.81 38.33 10.61
C LEU A 145 9.34 39.49 9.77
N GLU A 146 8.29 40.15 10.24
CA GLU A 146 7.78 41.40 9.65
C GLU A 146 8.90 42.46 9.45
N GLU A 147 8.87 43.15 8.32
CA GLU A 147 9.92 44.08 7.89
C GLU A 147 10.25 45.14 8.92
N ASN A 148 9.26 45.71 9.59
CA ASN A 148 9.39 46.77 10.58
C ASN A 148 9.54 46.26 12.02
N SER A 149 9.68 44.95 12.27
CA SER A 149 9.80 44.43 13.64
C SER A 149 11.15 44.78 14.25
N VAL A 150 11.15 45.21 15.49
CA VAL A 150 12.38 45.52 16.26
C VAL A 150 13.32 44.33 16.30
N ARG A 151 12.76 43.14 16.43
CA ARG A 151 13.51 41.89 16.50
C ARG A 151 14.31 41.66 15.21
N ARG A 152 13.68 41.88 14.06
CA ARG A 152 14.34 41.74 12.75
C ARG A 152 15.52 42.69 12.60
N HIS A 153 15.35 43.98 12.95
CA HIS A 153 16.42 44.99 12.87
C HIS A 153 17.59 44.68 13.81
N ARG A 154 17.36 44.20 15.03
CA ARG A 154 18.40 43.76 15.95
C ARG A 154 19.16 42.55 15.43
N ALA A 155 18.47 41.56 14.84
CA ALA A 155 19.09 40.41 14.22
C ALA A 155 19.98 40.80 13.03
N ILE A 156 19.53 41.74 12.20
CA ILE A 156 20.34 42.28 11.09
C ILE A 156 21.61 42.99 11.63
N LEU A 157 21.48 43.79 12.68
CA LEU A 157 22.64 44.45 13.30
C LEU A 157 23.64 43.47 13.87
N ALA A 158 23.14 42.41 14.55
CA ALA A 158 23.97 41.32 15.08
C ALA A 158 24.73 40.56 13.98
N LEU A 159 24.05 40.22 12.87
CA LEU A 159 24.65 39.60 11.68
C LEU A 159 25.70 40.51 11.03
N ASN A 160 25.42 41.80 10.89
CA ASN A 160 26.38 42.78 10.36
C ASN A 160 27.65 42.90 11.24
N ASN A 161 27.47 42.96 12.56
CA ASN A 161 28.59 42.97 13.50
C ASN A 161 29.39 41.68 13.47
N CYS A 162 28.70 40.53 13.31
CA CYS A 162 29.32 39.23 13.15
C CYS A 162 30.21 39.17 11.91
N ILE A 163 29.71 39.56 10.75
CA ILE A 163 30.49 39.59 9.48
C ILE A 163 31.71 40.49 9.59
N ASN A 164 31.54 41.71 10.10
CA ASN A 164 32.65 42.63 10.31
C ASN A 164 33.71 42.09 11.28
N THR A 165 33.29 41.42 12.34
CA THR A 165 34.19 40.81 13.34
C THR A 165 34.91 39.61 12.76
N PHE A 166 34.19 38.72 12.00
CA PHE A 166 34.77 37.54 11.37
C PHE A 166 35.85 37.93 10.37
N ASN A 167 35.60 38.96 9.56
CA ASN A 167 36.55 39.52 8.61
C ASN A 167 37.31 38.42 7.81
N ASN A 168 36.62 37.38 7.40
CA ASN A 168 37.13 36.24 6.67
C ASN A 168 38.33 35.53 7.33
N SER A 169 38.46 35.63 8.66
CA SER A 169 39.54 34.99 9.45
C SER A 169 38.94 33.99 10.45
N ARG A 170 39.36 32.70 10.32
CA ARG A 170 38.92 31.64 11.21
C ARG A 170 39.27 31.92 12.68
N GLU A 171 40.33 32.62 12.95
CA GLU A 171 40.75 32.96 14.34
C GLU A 171 39.75 33.88 15.04
N ASN A 172 38.93 34.57 14.27
CA ASN A 172 37.87 35.46 14.79
C ASN A 172 36.53 34.75 14.95
N SER A 173 36.40 33.46 14.62
CA SER A 173 35.11 32.72 14.63
C SER A 173 34.39 32.77 15.98
N GLN A 174 35.10 32.56 17.09
CA GLN A 174 34.52 32.70 18.43
C GLN A 174 34.06 34.10 18.76
N LYS A 175 34.84 35.15 18.43
CA LYS A 175 34.43 36.54 18.64
C LYS A 175 33.22 36.91 17.78
N ALA A 176 33.15 36.44 16.56
CA ALA A 176 32.02 36.64 15.66
C ALA A 176 30.75 35.97 16.22
N ARG A 177 30.85 34.77 16.80
CA ARG A 177 29.73 34.12 17.48
C ARG A 177 29.20 34.90 18.68
N GLU A 178 30.05 35.53 19.48
CA GLU A 178 29.62 36.39 20.58
C GLU A 178 28.73 37.56 20.11
N CYS A 179 28.91 38.04 18.88
CA CYS A 179 28.01 39.08 18.30
C CYS A 179 26.57 38.54 18.07
N LEU A 180 26.44 37.28 17.75
CA LEU A 180 25.13 36.62 17.50
C LEU A 180 24.45 36.17 18.81
N LYS A 181 25.24 35.81 19.82
CA LYS A 181 24.78 35.24 21.08
C LYS A 181 23.73 36.07 21.81
N VAL A 182 23.87 37.42 21.74
CA VAL A 182 22.92 38.35 22.37
C VAL A 182 21.50 38.14 21.84
N GLU A 183 21.37 37.92 20.53
CA GLU A 183 20.07 37.69 19.93
C GLU A 183 19.61 36.22 20.05
N LEU A 184 20.51 35.26 19.98
CA LEU A 184 20.22 33.86 20.14
C LEU A 184 19.84 33.44 21.56
N SER A 185 20.27 34.20 22.59
CA SER A 185 19.96 33.91 23.99
C SER A 185 18.62 34.46 24.49
N LYS A 186 17.88 35.17 23.65
CA LYS A 186 16.57 35.72 24.01
C LYS A 186 15.54 34.57 24.01
N SER A 187 14.77 34.50 25.08
CA SER A 187 13.82 33.41 25.34
C SER A 187 12.49 33.60 24.62
N ALA A 188 11.91 32.52 24.19
CA ALA A 188 10.53 32.40 23.71
C ALA A 188 9.52 32.86 24.78
N ALA A 189 8.37 33.34 24.35
CA ALA A 189 7.28 33.64 25.27
C ALA A 189 6.66 32.35 25.84
N PRO A 190 6.09 32.41 27.08
CA PRO A 190 5.39 31.25 27.64
C PRO A 190 4.25 30.73 26.76
N SER A 191 3.58 31.64 26.02
CA SER A 191 2.46 31.35 25.13
C SER A 191 2.89 30.85 23.73
N ASP A 192 4.19 30.80 23.43
CA ASP A 192 4.64 30.29 22.14
C ASP A 192 4.44 28.79 22.04
N LEU A 193 4.05 28.31 20.86
CA LEU A 193 3.83 26.90 20.58
C LEU A 193 5.09 26.06 20.86
N THR A 194 4.86 24.81 21.19
CA THR A 194 5.91 23.81 21.36
C THR A 194 5.95 22.87 20.16
N VAL A 195 7.14 22.41 19.82
CA VAL A 195 7.38 21.46 18.73
C VAL A 195 7.98 20.19 19.30
N SER A 196 7.25 19.10 19.20
CA SER A 196 7.80 17.75 19.37
C SER A 196 8.55 17.36 18.11
N ALA A 197 9.87 17.45 18.17
CA ALA A 197 10.74 17.13 17.03
C ALA A 197 11.08 15.65 17.01
N ILE A 198 10.56 14.94 16.01
CA ILE A 198 10.76 13.50 15.83
C ILE A 198 11.79 13.28 14.73
N GLY A 199 12.96 12.75 15.10
CA GLY A 199 13.97 12.34 14.11
C GLY A 199 13.53 11.08 13.42
N HIS A 200 13.46 11.11 12.08
CA HIS A 200 13.04 9.94 11.34
C HIS A 200 13.68 9.87 9.94
N ALA A 201 13.53 8.72 9.29
CA ALA A 201 13.87 8.53 7.89
C ALA A 201 12.78 7.70 7.25
N HIS A 202 11.97 8.29 6.39
CA HIS A 202 11.14 7.53 5.45
C HIS A 202 12.07 6.84 4.45
N ILE A 203 11.90 5.52 4.26
CA ILE A 203 12.71 4.75 3.29
C ILE A 203 11.75 3.91 2.47
N ASP A 204 11.70 4.17 1.17
CA ASP A 204 10.90 3.38 0.25
C ASP A 204 11.46 1.96 0.11
N THR A 205 10.63 0.96 0.36
CA THR A 205 11.01 -0.46 0.26
C THR A 205 11.31 -0.89 -1.19
N GLY A 206 10.76 -0.19 -2.15
CA GLY A 206 11.07 -0.27 -3.58
C GLY A 206 10.39 0.87 -4.29
N TRP A 207 11.13 1.65 -5.10
CA TRP A 207 10.62 2.81 -5.82
C TRP A 207 11.50 3.12 -7.05
N LEU A 208 12.39 4.12 -6.96
CA LEU A 208 13.39 4.43 -8.00
C LEU A 208 14.65 3.57 -7.88
N TRP A 209 14.62 2.56 -7.04
CA TRP A 209 15.67 1.54 -6.83
C TRP A 209 15.02 0.17 -6.50
N PRO A 210 15.72 -0.93 -6.84
CA PRO A 210 15.24 -2.27 -6.53
C PRO A 210 15.35 -2.57 -5.02
N VAL A 211 14.51 -3.49 -4.52
CA VAL A 211 14.44 -3.88 -3.09
C VAL A 211 15.82 -4.29 -2.53
N LYS A 212 16.71 -4.87 -3.34
CA LYS A 212 18.10 -5.21 -2.91
C LYS A 212 18.89 -3.96 -2.48
N GLU A 213 18.63 -2.78 -3.07
CA GLU A 213 19.28 -1.53 -2.66
C GLU A 213 18.66 -0.98 -1.38
N THR A 214 17.40 -1.26 -1.12
CA THR A 214 16.74 -0.90 0.16
C THR A 214 17.45 -1.53 1.35
N VAL A 215 17.89 -2.79 1.23
CA VAL A 215 18.71 -3.46 2.27
C VAL A 215 19.93 -2.61 2.62
N ARG A 216 20.64 -2.08 1.62
CA ARG A 216 21.83 -1.25 1.78
C ARG A 216 21.49 0.17 2.27
N LYS A 217 20.39 0.77 1.78
CA LYS A 217 19.90 2.07 2.24
C LYS A 217 19.55 2.05 3.73
N CYS A 218 18.88 0.97 4.19
CA CYS A 218 18.63 0.74 5.60
C CYS A 218 19.92 0.68 6.42
N ALA A 219 20.92 -0.07 5.96
CA ALA A 219 22.22 -0.16 6.67
C ALA A 219 22.92 1.20 6.76
N ARG A 220 22.96 1.98 5.66
CA ARG A 220 23.55 3.33 5.63
C ARG A 220 22.83 4.28 6.57
N THR A 221 21.49 4.26 6.53
CA THR A 221 20.65 5.11 7.36
C THR A 221 20.78 4.75 8.84
N PHE A 222 20.60 3.49 9.19
CA PHE A 222 20.57 3.05 10.58
C PHE A 222 21.93 3.18 11.25
N ALA A 223 23.02 2.86 10.54
CA ALA A 223 24.37 3.09 11.05
C ALA A 223 24.62 4.58 11.35
N THR A 224 24.19 5.47 10.44
CA THR A 224 24.31 6.92 10.64
C THR A 224 23.54 7.38 11.88
N GLN A 225 22.32 6.90 12.08
CA GLN A 225 21.52 7.32 13.22
C GLN A 225 22.08 6.78 14.54
N LEU A 226 22.62 5.58 14.56
CA LEU A 226 23.34 5.04 15.73
C LEU A 226 24.61 5.86 16.07
N ASP A 227 25.36 6.31 15.08
CA ASP A 227 26.49 7.21 15.30
C ASP A 227 26.03 8.57 15.88
N LEU A 228 24.93 9.12 15.37
CA LEU A 228 24.34 10.35 15.90
C LEU A 228 23.85 10.20 17.33
N ILE A 229 23.19 9.11 17.67
CA ILE A 229 22.75 8.80 19.06
C ILE A 229 23.96 8.75 20.01
N LYS A 230 25.06 8.15 19.60
CA LYS A 230 26.32 8.13 20.40
C LYS A 230 26.90 9.54 20.63
N ARG A 231 26.80 10.43 19.65
CA ARG A 231 27.30 11.82 19.72
C ARG A 231 26.36 12.80 20.39
N TYR A 232 25.06 12.53 20.34
CA TYR A 232 23.97 13.39 20.85
C TYR A 232 23.03 12.60 21.76
N PRO A 233 23.34 12.46 23.05
CA PRO A 233 22.56 11.59 23.96
C PRO A 233 21.11 12.01 24.20
N ASP A 234 20.75 13.26 23.88
CA ASP A 234 19.38 13.82 23.90
C ASP A 234 18.62 13.60 22.60
N TYR A 235 19.27 13.10 21.58
CA TYR A 235 18.66 12.79 20.30
C TYR A 235 17.91 11.46 20.32
N ILE A 236 16.71 11.45 19.74
CA ILE A 236 15.87 10.28 19.57
C ILE A 236 15.59 10.10 18.07
N PHE A 237 15.72 8.87 17.60
CA PHE A 237 15.40 8.49 16.24
C PHE A 237 14.22 7.52 16.20
N GLY A 238 13.27 7.70 15.28
CA GLY A 238 12.14 6.81 15.03
C GLY A 238 12.23 6.15 13.66
N ALA A 239 11.88 4.87 13.58
CA ALA A 239 11.77 4.17 12.30
C ALA A 239 10.62 3.16 12.32
N SER A 240 9.88 3.13 11.22
CA SER A 240 8.79 2.20 10.93
C SER A 240 9.30 0.96 10.17
N GLN A 241 8.37 0.15 9.66
CA GLN A 241 8.61 -0.95 8.71
C GLN A 241 9.47 -2.11 9.26
N PRO A 242 8.89 -3.06 10.01
CA PRO A 242 9.54 -4.29 10.47
C PRO A 242 10.37 -5.03 9.41
N GLN A 243 9.96 -4.97 8.14
CA GLN A 243 10.72 -5.54 7.02
C GLN A 243 12.13 -4.96 6.92
N HIS A 244 12.33 -3.66 7.22
CA HIS A 244 13.65 -3.03 7.19
C HIS A 244 14.54 -3.55 8.33
N TYR A 245 13.95 -3.77 9.51
CA TYR A 245 14.67 -4.41 10.62
C TYR A 245 14.96 -5.89 10.35
N GLN A 246 14.07 -6.60 9.64
CA GLN A 246 14.33 -7.96 9.18
C GLN A 246 15.53 -7.99 8.23
N PHE A 247 15.65 -7.02 7.30
CA PHE A 247 16.83 -6.89 6.46
C PHE A 247 18.13 -6.72 7.27
N MET A 248 18.09 -5.90 8.34
CA MET A 248 19.25 -5.75 9.22
C MET A 248 19.57 -7.04 9.98
N LYS A 249 18.56 -7.73 10.47
CA LYS A 249 18.73 -9.02 11.15
C LYS A 249 19.39 -10.06 10.25
N ASP A 250 18.99 -10.12 8.98
CA ASP A 250 19.45 -11.14 8.02
C ASP A 250 20.81 -10.80 7.40
N HIS A 251 21.09 -9.52 7.13
CA HIS A 251 22.26 -9.11 6.36
C HIS A 251 23.32 -8.35 7.17
N TYR A 252 22.94 -7.70 8.27
CA TYR A 252 23.80 -6.88 9.13
C TYR A 252 23.54 -7.17 10.61
N PRO A 253 23.75 -8.41 11.09
CA PRO A 253 23.34 -8.84 12.43
C PRO A 253 23.98 -8.02 13.57
N ASP A 254 25.23 -7.58 13.42
CA ASP A 254 25.89 -6.73 14.43
C ASP A 254 25.20 -5.36 14.53
N LEU A 255 24.87 -4.76 13.40
CA LEU A 255 24.11 -3.50 13.34
C LEU A 255 22.74 -3.66 13.99
N PHE A 256 22.05 -4.79 13.74
CA PHE A 256 20.77 -5.11 14.36
C PHE A 256 20.88 -5.17 15.91
N GLN A 257 21.97 -5.73 16.44
CA GLN A 257 22.19 -5.73 17.89
C GLN A 257 22.42 -4.33 18.47
N GLU A 258 23.11 -3.44 17.73
CA GLU A 258 23.25 -2.03 18.16
C GLU A 258 21.89 -1.30 18.14
N ILE A 259 21.04 -1.56 17.14
CA ILE A 259 19.65 -1.05 17.11
C ILE A 259 18.88 -1.52 18.36
N LYS A 260 18.96 -2.81 18.72
CA LYS A 260 18.30 -3.34 19.94
C LYS A 260 18.77 -2.62 21.22
N LYS A 261 20.05 -2.27 21.31
CA LYS A 261 20.58 -1.49 22.44
C LYS A 261 20.01 -0.06 22.46
N ALA A 262 19.93 0.59 21.31
CA ALA A 262 19.39 1.94 21.17
C ALA A 262 17.88 1.99 21.49
N VAL A 263 17.10 0.99 21.09
CA VAL A 263 15.70 0.84 21.48
C VAL A 263 15.58 0.69 23.01
N LYS A 264 16.40 -0.18 23.61
CA LYS A 264 16.38 -0.41 25.06
C LYS A 264 16.79 0.82 25.87
N SER A 265 17.67 1.68 25.34
CA SER A 265 18.07 2.94 26.01
C SER A 265 17.04 4.06 25.85
N GLY A 266 16.01 3.91 24.98
CA GLY A 266 15.02 4.94 24.70
C GLY A 266 15.45 5.98 23.66
N ASN A 267 16.62 5.82 23.04
CA ASN A 267 17.10 6.73 21.99
C ASN A 267 16.64 6.32 20.58
N TRP A 268 15.93 5.20 20.49
CA TRP A 268 15.35 4.70 19.24
C TRP A 268 13.92 4.23 19.47
N GLU A 269 12.95 4.85 18.79
CA GLU A 269 11.54 4.47 18.83
C GLU A 269 11.22 3.56 17.63
N VAL A 270 10.70 2.34 17.87
CA VAL A 270 10.08 1.54 16.82
C VAL A 270 8.64 2.01 16.64
N GLN A 271 8.22 2.26 15.39
CA GLN A 271 6.97 2.94 15.04
C GLN A 271 6.15 2.18 14.00
N GLY A 272 4.91 2.58 13.77
CA GLY A 272 4.09 2.24 12.61
C GLY A 272 3.32 0.93 12.69
N GLY A 273 3.91 -0.13 13.17
CA GLY A 273 3.26 -1.43 13.40
C GLY A 273 2.91 -2.26 12.17
N MET A 274 2.80 -1.71 10.95
CA MET A 274 2.65 -2.47 9.71
C MET A 274 3.98 -3.08 9.27
N TRP A 275 3.95 -4.25 8.59
CA TRP A 275 5.13 -4.94 8.08
C TRP A 275 5.97 -4.07 7.15
N VAL A 276 5.31 -3.35 6.23
CA VAL A 276 5.85 -2.22 5.45
C VAL A 276 4.87 -1.06 5.55
N GLU A 277 5.23 0.14 5.11
CA GLU A 277 4.28 1.24 4.92
C GLU A 277 3.40 0.95 3.69
N ALA A 278 2.37 0.11 3.92
CA ALA A 278 1.54 -0.45 2.87
C ALA A 278 0.55 0.56 2.29
N ASP A 279 0.22 0.39 1.00
CA ASP A 279 -0.94 1.04 0.40
C ASP A 279 -2.23 0.71 1.17
N CYS A 280 -3.06 1.72 1.42
CA CYS A 280 -4.26 1.60 2.22
C CYS A 280 -5.57 1.63 1.42
N ASN A 281 -5.47 1.72 0.09
CA ASN A 281 -6.60 1.69 -0.83
C ASN A 281 -6.79 0.34 -1.53
N LEU A 282 -5.71 -0.29 -1.99
CA LEU A 282 -5.72 -1.42 -2.92
C LEU A 282 -5.70 -2.79 -2.23
N ILE A 283 -5.10 -2.89 -1.05
CA ILE A 283 -4.98 -4.14 -0.31
C ILE A 283 -6.30 -4.54 0.33
N SER A 284 -6.53 -5.85 0.51
CA SER A 284 -7.73 -6.35 1.19
C SER A 284 -7.75 -6.03 2.68
N GLY A 285 -8.93 -6.11 3.32
CA GLY A 285 -9.04 -5.94 4.76
C GLY A 285 -8.21 -6.95 5.55
N GLU A 286 -8.13 -8.20 5.08
CA GLU A 286 -7.29 -9.21 5.72
C GLU A 286 -5.80 -8.91 5.56
N SER A 287 -5.34 -8.49 4.39
CA SER A 287 -3.95 -8.05 4.20
C SER A 287 -3.60 -6.89 5.13
N MET A 288 -4.49 -5.93 5.30
CA MET A 288 -4.30 -4.83 6.23
C MET A 288 -4.13 -5.32 7.68
N VAL A 289 -4.95 -6.28 8.12
CA VAL A 289 -4.77 -6.94 9.42
C VAL A 289 -3.43 -7.68 9.50
N ARG A 290 -3.04 -8.40 8.42
CA ARG A 290 -1.76 -9.14 8.39
C ARG A 290 -0.53 -8.22 8.40
N GLN A 291 -0.61 -7.03 7.81
CA GLN A 291 0.43 -6.01 7.95
C GLN A 291 0.71 -5.72 9.43
N PHE A 292 -0.34 -5.51 10.24
CA PHE A 292 -0.20 -5.30 11.69
C PHE A 292 0.20 -6.58 12.44
N LEU A 293 -0.40 -7.71 12.12
CA LEU A 293 -0.14 -8.97 12.79
C LEU A 293 1.33 -9.36 12.71
N HIS A 294 1.90 -9.36 11.49
CA HIS A 294 3.32 -9.68 11.30
C HIS A 294 4.23 -8.57 11.84
N GLY A 295 3.87 -7.30 11.63
CA GLY A 295 4.69 -6.17 12.06
C GLY A 295 4.77 -6.03 13.58
N LYS A 296 3.63 -6.04 14.26
CA LYS A 296 3.59 -5.92 15.73
C LYS A 296 4.18 -7.16 16.42
N ASN A 297 3.96 -8.37 15.88
CA ASN A 297 4.62 -9.58 16.39
C ASN A 297 6.13 -9.47 16.27
N PHE A 298 6.67 -8.98 15.15
CA PHE A 298 8.11 -8.79 14.98
C PHE A 298 8.68 -7.81 16.04
N PHE A 299 8.04 -6.65 16.24
CA PHE A 299 8.50 -5.67 17.21
C PHE A 299 8.41 -6.20 18.65
N LYS A 300 7.36 -6.94 18.97
CA LYS A 300 7.23 -7.58 20.28
C LYS A 300 8.28 -8.66 20.51
N ASP A 301 8.54 -9.50 19.52
CA ASP A 301 9.51 -10.61 19.63
C ASP A 301 10.95 -10.13 19.68
N GLU A 302 11.30 -9.11 18.90
CA GLU A 302 12.69 -8.67 18.76
C GLU A 302 13.05 -7.56 19.78
N PHE A 303 12.12 -6.71 20.14
CA PHE A 303 12.39 -5.52 20.95
C PHE A 303 11.59 -5.46 22.26
N ASP A 304 10.61 -6.37 22.46
CA ASP A 304 9.66 -6.36 23.59
C ASP A 304 8.82 -5.05 23.64
N VAL A 305 8.46 -4.51 22.47
CA VAL A 305 7.69 -3.28 22.32
C VAL A 305 6.34 -3.55 21.68
N GLU A 306 5.27 -3.02 22.27
CA GLU A 306 3.94 -2.96 21.66
C GLU A 306 3.72 -1.57 21.06
N VAL A 307 3.78 -1.49 19.71
CA VAL A 307 3.59 -0.22 19.00
C VAL A 307 2.11 0.18 19.03
N ASP A 308 1.83 1.44 19.37
CA ASP A 308 0.48 2.01 19.52
C ASP A 308 0.17 3.13 18.51
N ASN A 309 1.07 3.42 17.60
CA ASN A 309 0.85 4.39 16.53
C ASN A 309 0.99 3.75 15.16
N LEU A 310 0.21 4.23 14.19
CA LEU A 310 0.43 4.01 12.78
C LEU A 310 1.18 5.20 12.19
N TRP A 311 2.25 4.92 11.46
CA TRP A 311 3.15 5.91 10.88
C TRP A 311 3.26 5.71 9.39
N LEU A 312 2.52 6.52 8.61
CA LEU A 312 2.46 6.44 7.15
C LEU A 312 2.62 7.84 6.55
N PRO A 313 3.85 8.38 6.52
CA PRO A 313 4.06 9.76 6.09
C PRO A 313 3.73 10.00 4.61
N ASP A 314 3.85 8.99 3.74
CA ASP A 314 3.79 9.16 2.28
C ASP A 314 2.72 8.31 1.54
N VAL A 315 1.83 7.60 2.22
CA VAL A 315 0.82 6.73 1.60
C VAL A 315 -0.33 7.54 0.96
N PHE A 316 -0.89 7.05 -0.17
CA PHE A 316 -1.72 7.79 -1.12
C PHE A 316 -3.22 7.80 -0.79
N GLY A 317 -3.56 8.05 0.46
CA GLY A 317 -4.94 8.08 0.96
C GLY A 317 -5.30 6.82 1.77
N TYR A 318 -6.39 6.90 2.55
CA TYR A 318 -6.66 5.95 3.62
C TYR A 318 -8.14 5.57 3.64
N SER A 319 -8.38 4.26 3.65
CA SER A 319 -9.72 3.67 3.68
C SER A 319 -10.49 4.02 4.94
N ALA A 320 -11.79 4.24 4.79
CA ALA A 320 -12.71 4.47 5.91
C ALA A 320 -12.89 3.24 6.84
N ALA A 321 -12.38 2.07 6.47
CA ALA A 321 -12.38 0.87 7.32
C ALA A 321 -11.21 0.85 8.32
N MET A 322 -10.17 1.66 8.10
CA MET A 322 -8.94 1.61 8.90
C MET A 322 -9.13 1.90 10.39
N PRO A 323 -9.95 2.88 10.84
CA PRO A 323 -10.07 3.16 12.27
C PRO A 323 -10.44 1.94 13.12
N GLN A 324 -11.34 1.08 12.65
CA GLN A 324 -11.68 -0.15 13.36
C GLN A 324 -10.52 -1.15 13.38
N ILE A 325 -9.86 -1.35 12.24
CA ILE A 325 -8.71 -2.26 12.12
C ILE A 325 -7.60 -1.80 13.06
N LEU A 326 -7.29 -0.51 13.09
CA LEU A 326 -6.30 0.08 13.99
C LEU A 326 -6.64 -0.21 15.45
N LYS A 327 -7.83 0.19 15.90
CA LYS A 327 -8.25 0.01 17.30
C LYS A 327 -8.25 -1.46 17.73
N LYS A 328 -8.77 -2.36 16.89
CA LYS A 328 -8.79 -3.80 17.17
C LYS A 328 -7.41 -4.45 17.05
N SER A 329 -6.44 -3.78 16.43
CA SER A 329 -5.02 -4.16 16.41
C SER A 329 -4.21 -3.53 17.56
N GLY A 330 -4.85 -2.80 18.49
CA GLY A 330 -4.18 -2.10 19.58
C GLY A 330 -3.32 -0.95 19.07
N VAL A 331 -3.82 -0.18 18.09
CA VAL A 331 -3.22 1.05 17.56
C VAL A 331 -4.21 2.19 17.75
N ASN A 332 -3.84 3.17 18.55
CA ASN A 332 -4.73 4.26 18.98
C ASN A 332 -4.47 5.56 18.25
N TYR A 333 -3.32 5.70 17.61
CA TYR A 333 -2.82 6.95 17.05
C TYR A 333 -2.43 6.77 15.58
N PHE A 334 -2.61 7.81 14.78
CA PHE A 334 -2.27 7.81 13.36
C PHE A 334 -1.56 9.10 12.95
N LEU A 335 -0.48 8.96 12.18
CA LEU A 335 0.26 10.07 11.59
C LEU A 335 0.42 9.89 10.09
N THR A 336 0.13 10.96 9.35
CA THR A 336 0.52 11.15 7.94
C THR A 336 0.74 12.62 7.65
N GLN A 337 1.48 12.91 6.56
CA GLN A 337 1.54 14.26 6.00
C GLN A 337 1.03 14.33 4.55
N LYS A 338 0.84 13.18 3.89
CA LYS A 338 0.51 13.12 2.44
C LYS A 338 -0.75 13.89 2.06
N MET A 339 -1.70 14.03 2.97
CA MET A 339 -2.95 14.76 2.73
C MET A 339 -2.72 16.25 2.39
N SER A 340 -1.56 16.83 2.72
CA SER A 340 -1.18 18.19 2.34
C SER A 340 -0.93 18.37 0.83
N TRP A 341 -0.79 17.27 0.08
CA TRP A 341 -0.57 17.28 -1.37
C TRP A 341 -1.86 17.37 -2.19
N SER A 342 -3.03 17.40 -1.53
CA SER A 342 -4.33 17.50 -2.20
C SER A 342 -4.42 18.71 -3.13
N GLN A 343 -4.92 18.48 -4.37
CA GLN A 343 -4.90 19.48 -5.46
C GLN A 343 -6.00 20.54 -5.37
N PHE A 344 -7.19 20.18 -4.85
CA PHE A 344 -8.38 21.03 -4.91
C PHE A 344 -8.71 21.67 -3.58
N ASN A 345 -8.55 20.93 -2.49
CA ASN A 345 -8.96 21.37 -1.17
C ASN A 345 -7.82 21.26 -0.16
N ASP A 346 -7.66 22.30 0.63
CA ASP A 346 -6.80 22.25 1.81
C ASP A 346 -7.55 21.50 2.93
N PHE A 347 -6.97 20.39 3.43
CA PHE A 347 -7.64 19.57 4.45
C PHE A 347 -7.88 20.40 5.71
N PRO A 348 -9.13 20.38 6.29
CA PRO A 348 -9.52 21.39 7.29
C PRO A 348 -8.85 21.22 8.65
N TYR A 349 -8.29 20.07 8.98
CA TYR A 349 -7.71 19.73 10.28
C TYR A 349 -6.28 19.24 10.15
N GLN A 350 -5.50 19.42 11.20
CA GLN A 350 -4.18 18.80 11.39
C GLN A 350 -4.16 17.87 12.60
N SER A 351 -4.91 18.19 13.66
CA SER A 351 -5.15 17.30 14.80
C SER A 351 -6.65 17.05 14.92
N PHE A 352 -7.11 15.81 14.83
CA PHE A 352 -8.54 15.49 14.82
C PHE A 352 -8.83 14.04 15.21
N ASN A 353 -10.10 13.75 15.52
CA ASN A 353 -10.59 12.39 15.69
C ASN A 353 -11.05 11.86 14.32
N TRP A 354 -10.42 10.80 13.82
CA TRP A 354 -10.79 10.16 12.57
C TRP A 354 -11.76 9.02 12.82
N ARG A 355 -13.01 9.13 12.31
CA ARG A 355 -14.09 8.16 12.49
C ARG A 355 -14.29 7.30 11.24
N GLY A 356 -14.21 5.97 11.41
CA GLY A 356 -14.47 4.98 10.37
C GLY A 356 -15.94 4.67 10.12
N ILE A 357 -16.16 3.71 9.19
CA ILE A 357 -17.51 3.28 8.75
C ILE A 357 -18.35 2.64 9.86
N ASP A 358 -17.69 2.03 10.86
CA ASP A 358 -18.33 1.37 12.01
C ASP A 358 -18.54 2.32 13.20
N GLY A 359 -18.11 3.58 13.09
CA GLY A 359 -18.14 4.59 14.15
C GLY A 359 -16.91 4.60 15.08
N THR A 360 -15.93 3.71 14.91
CA THR A 360 -14.68 3.72 15.69
C THR A 360 -13.85 4.96 15.37
N GLU A 361 -13.21 5.54 16.40
CA GLU A 361 -12.37 6.75 16.29
C GLU A 361 -10.90 6.47 16.61
N VAL A 362 -10.01 7.07 15.82
CA VAL A 362 -8.55 7.10 16.02
C VAL A 362 -8.06 8.53 16.06
N LEU A 363 -7.23 8.86 17.03
CA LEU A 363 -6.62 10.18 17.14
C LEU A 363 -5.55 10.35 16.07
N THR A 364 -5.67 11.40 15.26
CA THR A 364 -4.87 11.62 14.06
C THR A 364 -4.17 12.96 14.09
N HIS A 365 -2.92 12.99 13.58
CA HIS A 365 -2.16 14.23 13.43
C HIS A 365 -1.47 14.31 12.07
N PHE A 366 -1.54 15.48 11.42
CA PHE A 366 -0.81 15.87 10.22
C PHE A 366 0.17 16.99 10.55
N PRO A 367 1.49 16.82 10.33
CA PRO A 367 2.47 17.86 10.60
C PRO A 367 2.17 19.15 9.85
N PRO A 368 2.12 20.32 10.51
CA PRO A 368 1.75 21.58 9.88
C PRO A 368 2.80 22.14 8.93
N GLU A 369 4.00 21.58 8.90
CA GLU A 369 5.07 21.93 7.94
C GLU A 369 4.78 21.37 6.53
N ASN A 370 3.81 20.47 6.38
CA ASN A 370 3.48 19.80 5.11
C ASN A 370 4.68 19.07 4.47
N THR A 371 5.58 18.59 5.30
CA THR A 371 6.76 17.81 4.92
C THR A 371 7.15 16.83 6.04
N TYR A 372 7.84 15.76 5.67
CA TYR A 372 8.54 14.87 6.59
C TYR A 372 10.07 15.05 6.53
N ASN A 373 10.54 16.11 5.83
CA ASN A 373 11.97 16.44 5.62
C ASN A 373 12.34 17.78 6.26
N SER A 374 11.81 18.12 7.44
CA SER A 374 12.12 19.36 8.14
C SER A 374 13.60 19.50 8.45
N GLU A 375 14.14 20.72 8.34
CA GLU A 375 15.51 21.04 8.77
C GLU A 375 15.59 21.51 10.21
N LEU A 376 14.45 21.64 10.92
CA LEU A 376 14.32 22.18 12.28
C LEU A 376 14.90 23.58 12.45
N ASP A 377 14.82 24.42 11.45
CA ASP A 377 15.25 25.81 11.53
C ASP A 377 14.08 26.80 11.43
N THR A 378 14.41 28.07 11.49
CA THR A 378 13.42 29.15 11.45
C THR A 378 12.71 29.26 10.09
N GLU A 379 13.27 28.74 9.00
CA GLU A 379 12.64 28.74 7.68
C GLU A 379 11.49 27.74 7.58
N PHE A 380 11.56 26.62 8.31
CA PHE A 380 10.52 25.58 8.39
C PHE A 380 9.51 25.85 9.52
N LEU A 381 9.99 26.14 10.72
CA LEU A 381 9.14 26.16 11.91
C LEU A 381 8.29 27.44 12.06
N LEU A 382 8.75 28.61 11.55
CA LEU A 382 7.93 29.83 11.62
C LEU A 382 6.70 29.78 10.69
N PRO A 383 6.80 29.30 9.43
CA PRO A 383 5.61 29.02 8.64
C PRO A 383 4.66 28.00 9.29
N ALA A 384 5.18 26.89 9.82
CA ALA A 384 4.39 25.86 10.48
C ALA A 384 3.56 26.43 11.65
N GLN A 385 4.15 27.27 12.49
CA GLN A 385 3.44 27.95 13.56
C GLN A 385 2.24 28.77 13.05
N SER A 386 2.36 29.42 11.90
CA SER A 386 1.28 30.22 11.32
C SER A 386 0.20 29.39 10.65
N THR A 387 0.57 28.25 10.05
CA THR A 387 -0.33 27.34 9.32
C THR A 387 -1.02 26.31 10.22
N PHE A 388 -0.54 26.09 11.44
CA PHE A 388 -1.16 25.17 12.39
C PHE A 388 -2.62 25.54 12.66
N LYS A 389 -3.55 24.64 12.37
CA LYS A 389 -4.99 24.92 12.33
C LYS A 389 -5.62 24.94 13.72
N GLU A 390 -5.18 24.05 14.61
CA GLU A 390 -5.71 23.93 15.98
C GLU A 390 -4.97 24.77 17.01
N LYS A 391 -4.25 25.84 16.63
CA LYS A 391 -3.51 26.74 17.54
C LYS A 391 -4.38 27.50 18.54
N ASP A 392 -5.68 27.50 18.36
CA ASP A 392 -6.67 28.02 19.33
C ASP A 392 -7.05 26.99 20.41
N LYS A 393 -6.72 25.71 20.18
CA LYS A 393 -7.09 24.57 21.05
C LYS A 393 -5.88 23.86 21.65
N LEU A 394 -4.74 23.88 20.94
CA LEU A 394 -3.54 23.11 21.25
C LEU A 394 -2.31 24.03 21.31
N ASP A 395 -1.37 23.67 22.20
CA ASP A 395 -0.10 24.40 22.39
C ASP A 395 1.10 23.69 21.75
N GLU A 396 0.86 22.57 21.02
CA GLU A 396 1.93 21.70 20.52
C GLU A 396 1.56 21.03 19.20
N PHE A 397 2.60 20.82 18.34
CA PHE A 397 2.51 20.01 17.13
C PHE A 397 3.79 19.20 16.90
N ILE A 398 3.72 18.16 16.04
CA ILE A 398 4.89 17.39 15.58
C ILE A 398 5.59 18.05 14.41
N SER A 399 6.93 18.04 14.44
CA SER A 399 7.81 18.26 13.29
C SER A 399 8.59 16.97 13.00
N LEU A 400 8.54 16.49 11.75
CA LEU A 400 9.31 15.34 11.27
C LEU A 400 10.58 15.84 10.60
N PHE A 401 11.75 15.51 11.17
CA PHE A 401 13.01 15.99 10.64
C PHE A 401 13.96 14.87 10.22
N GLY A 402 14.67 15.11 9.14
CA GLY A 402 15.60 14.17 8.53
C GLY A 402 15.25 13.90 7.07
N VAL A 403 16.18 13.35 6.32
CA VAL A 403 16.01 13.05 4.89
C VAL A 403 15.24 11.76 4.72
N GLY A 404 14.13 11.80 3.97
CA GLY A 404 13.26 10.67 3.65
C GLY A 404 13.36 10.21 2.21
N ASP A 405 12.40 9.38 1.77
CA ASP A 405 12.29 8.62 0.53
C ASP A 405 13.49 7.66 0.33
N GLY A 406 14.64 8.19 -0.04
CA GLY A 406 15.89 7.42 -0.14
C GLY A 406 16.54 7.05 1.18
N GLY A 407 15.98 7.46 2.29
CA GLY A 407 16.57 7.32 3.61
C GLY A 407 17.65 8.37 3.90
N GLY A 408 18.51 8.06 4.86
CA GLY A 408 19.53 8.98 5.36
C GLY A 408 19.19 9.56 6.72
N GLY A 409 17.96 10.02 6.91
CA GLY A 409 17.48 10.58 8.17
C GLY A 409 18.16 11.88 8.60
N PRO A 410 18.07 12.25 9.86
CA PRO A 410 18.69 13.45 10.41
C PRO A 410 20.20 13.56 10.18
N LYS A 411 20.64 14.80 10.03
CA LYS A 411 22.05 15.22 9.96
C LYS A 411 22.46 15.85 11.29
N PRO A 412 23.77 15.96 11.62
CA PRO A 412 24.23 16.71 12.79
C PRO A 412 23.69 18.16 12.81
N GLU A 413 23.56 18.79 11.62
CA GLU A 413 23.00 20.11 11.43
C GLU A 413 21.58 20.25 11.99
N ASN A 414 20.69 19.28 11.68
CA ASN A 414 19.29 19.30 12.16
C ASN A 414 19.23 19.27 13.68
N ILE A 415 20.01 18.40 14.34
CA ILE A 415 20.05 18.27 15.79
C ILE A 415 20.55 19.58 16.44
N GLU A 416 21.61 20.15 15.91
CA GLU A 416 22.18 21.40 16.38
C GLU A 416 21.28 22.62 16.15
N LEU A 417 20.55 22.66 15.03
CA LEU A 417 19.53 23.69 14.75
C LEU A 417 18.36 23.55 15.71
N GLY A 418 17.83 22.35 15.93
CA GLY A 418 16.77 22.09 16.91
C GLY A 418 17.14 22.54 18.33
N ARG A 419 18.39 22.28 18.77
CA ARG A 419 18.91 22.75 20.06
C ARG A 419 18.93 24.28 20.16
N ARG A 420 19.22 25.00 19.05
CA ARG A 420 19.19 26.48 19.01
C ARG A 420 17.79 27.03 19.03
N MET A 421 16.83 26.25 18.57
CA MET A 421 15.40 26.58 18.58
C MET A 421 14.69 26.19 19.89
N ALA A 422 15.38 25.55 20.82
CA ALA A 422 14.77 25.04 22.07
C ALA A 422 14.06 26.14 22.89
N ASN A 423 14.54 27.37 22.84
CA ASN A 423 13.95 28.51 23.57
C ASN A 423 14.36 29.85 22.92
N LEU A 424 13.92 30.07 21.67
CA LEU A 424 14.29 31.27 20.88
C LEU A 424 13.11 32.25 20.79
N GLU A 425 13.34 33.52 21.10
CA GLU A 425 12.32 34.59 21.00
C GLU A 425 11.74 34.68 19.57
N ASN A 426 10.41 34.76 19.46
CA ASN A 426 9.62 34.80 18.23
C ASN A 426 9.68 33.48 17.39
N ALA A 427 9.97 32.36 18.00
CA ALA A 427 9.93 31.04 17.38
C ALA A 427 9.29 30.03 18.31
N PRO A 428 8.72 28.95 17.77
CA PRO A 428 8.20 27.87 18.61
C PRO A 428 9.36 27.18 19.37
N LYS A 429 9.04 26.63 20.54
CA LYS A 429 10.02 25.95 21.41
C LYS A 429 10.20 24.51 20.94
N VAL A 430 11.40 24.13 20.56
CA VAL A 430 11.71 22.78 20.05
C VAL A 430 12.25 21.89 21.19
N HIS A 431 11.76 20.65 21.28
CA HIS A 431 12.39 19.58 22.04
C HIS A 431 12.36 18.27 21.26
N PHE A 432 13.39 17.44 21.42
CA PHE A 432 13.43 16.11 20.86
C PHE A 432 12.53 15.18 21.65
N ASP A 433 11.72 14.40 20.95
CA ASP A 433 10.69 13.59 21.59
C ASP A 433 10.47 12.27 20.83
N THR A 434 9.61 11.41 21.38
CA THR A 434 9.03 10.25 20.73
C THR A 434 7.63 10.58 20.22
N ALA A 435 7.20 9.92 19.16
CA ALA A 435 5.85 10.07 18.63
C ALA A 435 4.80 9.67 19.68
N ILE A 436 5.05 8.62 20.44
CA ILE A 436 4.12 8.14 21.46
C ILE A 436 3.91 9.17 22.58
N ASN A 437 4.96 9.83 23.05
CA ASN A 437 4.84 10.86 24.07
C ASN A 437 3.98 12.04 23.62
N PHE A 438 4.16 12.50 22.37
CA PHE A 438 3.31 13.54 21.78
C PHE A 438 1.85 13.08 21.73
N PHE A 439 1.58 11.91 21.20
CA PHE A 439 0.21 11.40 21.07
C PHE A 439 -0.46 11.20 22.43
N ASP A 440 0.25 10.78 23.47
CA ASP A 440 -0.28 10.67 24.83
C ASP A 440 -0.71 12.02 25.39
N ARG A 441 0.08 13.08 25.14
CA ARG A 441 -0.29 14.45 25.53
C ARG A 441 -1.48 14.96 24.72
N LEU A 442 -1.50 14.71 23.42
CA LEU A 442 -2.61 15.07 22.52
C LEU A 442 -3.90 14.32 22.92
N ASN A 443 -3.80 13.04 23.29
CA ASN A 443 -4.95 12.25 23.76
C ASN A 443 -5.60 12.83 25.02
N GLY A 444 -4.82 13.48 25.90
CA GLY A 444 -5.33 14.23 27.05
C GLY A 444 -6.22 15.44 26.65
N GLN A 445 -6.20 15.83 25.40
CA GLN A 445 -6.93 16.99 24.85
C GLN A 445 -7.93 16.62 23.73
N LYS A 446 -8.11 15.33 23.43
CA LYS A 446 -8.92 14.83 22.29
C LYS A 446 -10.35 15.35 22.26
N ASP A 447 -10.95 15.63 23.41
CA ASP A 447 -12.35 16.13 23.50
C ASP A 447 -12.50 17.57 22.98
N LYS A 448 -11.39 18.30 22.79
CA LYS A 448 -11.38 19.63 22.14
C LYS A 448 -11.35 19.56 20.61
N LEU A 449 -11.05 18.39 20.05
CA LEU A 449 -10.77 18.22 18.63
C LEU A 449 -12.04 17.91 17.84
N ASP A 450 -12.07 18.38 16.61
CA ASP A 450 -13.11 18.06 15.66
C ASP A 450 -12.98 16.61 15.15
N THR A 451 -14.06 16.12 14.50
CA THR A 451 -14.11 14.76 13.96
C THR A 451 -14.23 14.78 12.44
N TRP A 452 -13.33 14.08 11.77
CA TRP A 452 -13.49 13.76 10.34
C TRP A 452 -14.11 12.37 10.19
N VAL A 453 -15.15 12.22 9.36
CA VAL A 453 -15.88 10.96 9.16
C VAL A 453 -15.65 10.43 7.75
N GLY A 454 -15.31 9.14 7.65
CA GLY A 454 -15.16 8.44 6.39
C GLY A 454 -13.69 8.33 5.92
N GLU A 455 -13.50 8.21 4.61
CA GLU A 455 -12.17 8.07 4.01
C GLU A 455 -11.33 9.36 4.10
N LEU A 456 -10.03 9.20 4.21
CA LEU A 456 -9.07 10.27 3.97
C LEU A 456 -8.63 10.16 2.50
N TYR A 457 -9.43 10.77 1.62
CA TYR A 457 -9.20 10.73 0.18
C TYR A 457 -8.10 11.71 -0.21
N LEU A 458 -7.00 11.21 -0.77
CA LEU A 458 -5.96 12.06 -1.34
C LEU A 458 -6.42 12.55 -2.72
N GLU A 459 -6.50 13.85 -2.89
CA GLU A 459 -6.89 14.50 -4.16
C GLU A 459 -5.71 14.60 -5.14
N LEU A 460 -4.95 13.52 -5.24
CA LEU A 460 -3.78 13.34 -6.09
C LEU A 460 -3.52 11.83 -6.25
N HIS A 461 -2.61 11.43 -7.14
CA HIS A 461 -2.15 10.05 -7.32
C HIS A 461 -3.25 9.05 -7.69
N ARG A 462 -4.26 9.47 -8.44
CA ARG A 462 -5.42 8.66 -8.84
C ARG A 462 -5.07 7.57 -9.86
N GLY A 463 -3.99 7.76 -10.63
CA GLY A 463 -3.47 6.78 -11.56
C GLY A 463 -3.02 5.48 -10.90
N THR A 464 -2.62 5.57 -9.64
CA THR A 464 -2.20 4.42 -8.80
C THR A 464 -3.30 3.37 -8.64
N LEU A 465 -4.56 3.72 -8.83
CA LEU A 465 -5.68 2.76 -8.82
C LEU A 465 -5.68 1.83 -10.04
N THR A 466 -4.94 2.16 -11.10
CA THR A 466 -4.95 1.38 -12.37
C THR A 466 -3.56 0.95 -12.84
N THR A 467 -2.53 1.81 -12.70
CA THR A 467 -1.16 1.56 -13.19
C THR A 467 -0.62 0.21 -12.73
N HIS A 468 0.08 -0.53 -13.60
CA HIS A 468 0.56 -1.89 -13.37
C HIS A 468 -0.56 -2.87 -12.95
N GLY A 469 -1.60 -2.95 -13.77
CA GLY A 469 -2.79 -3.77 -13.52
C GLY A 469 -2.49 -5.25 -13.26
N LEU A 470 -1.40 -5.80 -13.81
CA LEU A 470 -0.98 -7.18 -13.54
C LEU A 470 -0.55 -7.39 -12.08
N VAL A 471 0.16 -6.44 -11.49
CA VAL A 471 0.57 -6.50 -10.06
C VAL A 471 -0.66 -6.53 -9.16
N LYS A 472 -1.63 -5.66 -9.41
CA LYS A 472 -2.91 -5.58 -8.69
C LYS A 472 -3.72 -6.87 -8.79
N LYS A 473 -3.79 -7.44 -10.02
CA LYS A 473 -4.45 -8.72 -10.27
C LYS A 473 -3.81 -9.86 -9.49
N GLN A 474 -2.49 -9.96 -9.55
CA GLN A 474 -1.76 -11.03 -8.84
C GLN A 474 -1.93 -10.89 -7.32
N ASN A 475 -1.83 -9.67 -6.78
CA ASN A 475 -2.07 -9.43 -5.36
C ASN A 475 -3.45 -9.93 -4.93
N ARG A 476 -4.55 -9.51 -5.60
CA ARG A 476 -5.92 -9.95 -5.26
C ARG A 476 -6.07 -11.48 -5.34
N LYS A 477 -5.50 -12.11 -6.37
CA LYS A 477 -5.55 -13.58 -6.51
C LYS A 477 -4.77 -14.29 -5.41
N LEU A 478 -3.63 -13.75 -4.99
CA LEU A 478 -2.80 -14.34 -3.93
C LEU A 478 -3.42 -14.16 -2.55
N GLU A 479 -4.02 -13.02 -2.24
CA GLU A 479 -4.80 -12.82 -1.01
C GLU A 479 -5.90 -13.89 -0.85
N ASN A 480 -6.69 -14.10 -1.91
CA ASN A 480 -7.73 -15.12 -1.93
C ASN A 480 -7.16 -16.55 -1.83
N LYS A 481 -6.05 -16.81 -2.52
CA LYS A 481 -5.43 -18.14 -2.58
C LYS A 481 -4.80 -18.54 -1.25
N LEU A 482 -4.09 -17.62 -0.59
CA LEU A 482 -3.51 -17.83 0.75
C LEU A 482 -4.60 -18.11 1.79
N ARG A 483 -5.68 -17.29 1.81
CA ARG A 483 -6.86 -17.55 2.63
C ARG A 483 -7.41 -18.96 2.42
N THR A 484 -7.52 -19.39 1.17
CA THR A 484 -8.04 -20.71 0.80
C THR A 484 -7.13 -21.83 1.27
N VAL A 485 -5.79 -21.69 1.12
CA VAL A 485 -4.80 -22.64 1.64
C VAL A 485 -4.95 -22.80 3.15
N GLU A 486 -4.98 -21.67 3.88
CA GLU A 486 -5.14 -21.68 5.35
C GLU A 486 -6.43 -22.41 5.77
N MET A 487 -7.54 -22.16 5.10
CA MET A 487 -8.84 -22.79 5.38
C MET A 487 -8.79 -24.30 5.16
N LEU A 488 -8.20 -24.78 4.06
CA LEU A 488 -8.08 -26.23 3.80
C LEU A 488 -7.17 -26.93 4.82
N TRP A 489 -6.05 -26.31 5.19
CA TRP A 489 -5.17 -26.85 6.24
C TRP A 489 -5.84 -26.86 7.61
N SER A 490 -6.80 -25.95 7.86
CA SER A 490 -7.58 -25.92 9.11
C SER A 490 -8.59 -27.10 9.20
N CYS A 491 -8.82 -27.82 8.13
CA CYS A 491 -9.60 -29.08 8.13
C CYS A 491 -8.78 -30.29 8.63
N LEU A 492 -7.47 -30.14 8.79
CA LEU A 492 -6.53 -31.17 9.23
C LEU A 492 -6.14 -31.00 10.70
N PRO A 493 -5.49 -31.98 11.34
CA PRO A 493 -4.95 -31.80 12.69
C PRO A 493 -3.98 -30.61 12.78
N ILE A 494 -4.05 -29.84 13.88
CA ILE A 494 -3.35 -28.56 14.05
C ILE A 494 -1.82 -28.70 14.02
N ASP A 495 -1.29 -29.83 14.45
CA ASP A 495 0.15 -30.15 14.43
C ASP A 495 0.72 -30.33 13.02
N LYS A 496 -0.14 -30.53 12.02
CA LYS A 496 0.26 -30.61 10.61
C LYS A 496 0.24 -29.28 9.89
N TYR A 497 -0.26 -28.21 10.52
CA TYR A 497 -0.43 -26.92 9.87
C TYR A 497 0.94 -26.32 9.47
N PRO A 498 1.14 -25.90 8.20
CA PRO A 498 2.45 -25.49 7.67
C PRO A 498 2.77 -24.01 7.99
N SER A 499 2.81 -23.65 9.29
CA SER A 499 2.94 -22.25 9.76
C SER A 499 4.11 -21.52 9.13
N GLU A 500 5.33 -22.07 9.15
CA GLU A 500 6.54 -21.43 8.65
C GLU A 500 6.46 -21.16 7.12
N LYS A 501 5.92 -22.11 6.35
CA LYS A 501 5.77 -21.93 4.91
C LYS A 501 4.76 -20.84 4.61
N LEU A 502 3.63 -20.80 5.32
CA LEU A 502 2.59 -19.77 5.14
C LEU A 502 3.08 -18.38 5.58
N ASP A 503 3.79 -18.28 6.70
CA ASP A 503 4.42 -17.03 7.15
C ASP A 503 5.33 -16.43 6.06
N ASN A 504 6.21 -17.26 5.49
CA ASN A 504 7.10 -16.84 4.42
C ASN A 504 6.36 -16.41 3.14
N LEU A 505 5.27 -17.09 2.77
CA LEU A 505 4.46 -16.73 1.61
C LEU A 505 3.71 -15.41 1.86
N TRP A 506 3.10 -15.25 3.04
CA TRP A 506 2.45 -14.00 3.43
C TRP A 506 3.41 -12.82 3.42
N LYS A 507 4.58 -12.92 4.04
CA LYS A 507 5.57 -11.82 4.08
C LYS A 507 5.99 -11.33 2.70
N LYS A 508 6.10 -12.23 1.70
CA LYS A 508 6.34 -11.82 0.31
C LYS A 508 5.20 -11.00 -0.28
N VAL A 509 3.95 -11.41 -0.04
CA VAL A 509 2.78 -10.63 -0.49
C VAL A 509 2.74 -9.28 0.23
N LEU A 510 2.92 -9.26 1.55
CA LEU A 510 2.89 -8.05 2.37
C LEU A 510 3.98 -7.05 1.98
N LEU A 511 5.21 -7.50 1.64
CA LEU A 511 6.27 -6.64 1.14
C LEU A 511 5.86 -5.95 -0.16
N ASN A 512 5.29 -6.70 -1.11
CA ASN A 512 4.86 -6.18 -2.40
C ASN A 512 3.58 -5.31 -2.34
N GLN A 513 2.98 -5.17 -1.16
CA GLN A 513 1.90 -4.21 -0.89
C GLN A 513 2.41 -2.82 -0.47
N PHE A 514 3.73 -2.61 -0.47
CA PHE A 514 4.35 -1.31 -0.23
C PHE A 514 3.77 -0.25 -1.17
N HIS A 515 3.62 0.99 -0.68
CA HIS A 515 2.82 2.04 -1.33
C HIS A 515 3.37 2.59 -2.65
N ASP A 516 4.58 2.20 -3.09
CA ASP A 516 5.07 2.44 -4.46
C ASP A 516 5.14 1.16 -5.30
N ILE A 517 4.97 -0.03 -4.71
CA ILE A 517 4.99 -1.28 -5.48
C ILE A 517 3.60 -1.60 -6.03
N ILE A 518 2.61 -1.88 -5.16
CA ILE A 518 1.27 -2.23 -5.63
C ILE A 518 0.56 -1.09 -6.38
N PRO A 519 0.77 0.20 -6.07
CA PRO A 519 0.24 1.32 -6.85
C PRO A 519 0.74 1.40 -8.28
N GLY A 520 1.92 0.88 -8.55
CA GLY A 520 2.47 0.91 -9.90
C GLY A 520 3.47 2.05 -10.15
N SER A 521 4.04 2.66 -9.13
CA SER A 521 4.86 3.86 -9.18
C SER A 521 6.36 3.62 -9.05
N SER A 522 6.82 2.38 -9.19
CA SER A 522 8.23 1.99 -9.14
C SER A 522 8.85 1.81 -10.53
N ILE A 523 10.19 1.65 -10.55
CA ILE A 523 10.94 1.29 -11.76
C ILE A 523 10.73 -0.18 -12.16
N ASN A 524 10.97 -0.50 -13.43
CA ASN A 524 10.81 -1.86 -13.99
C ASN A 524 11.53 -2.97 -13.21
N LEU A 525 12.71 -2.70 -12.65
CA LEU A 525 13.47 -3.70 -11.85
C LEU A 525 12.71 -4.13 -10.57
N VAL A 526 11.91 -3.26 -10.00
CA VAL A 526 11.04 -3.61 -8.86
C VAL A 526 9.98 -4.60 -9.34
N TYR A 527 9.32 -4.34 -10.46
CA TYR A 527 8.26 -5.22 -10.99
C TYR A 527 8.78 -6.58 -11.47
N GLN A 528 10.00 -6.64 -12.02
CA GLN A 528 10.65 -7.92 -12.29
C GLN A 528 10.79 -8.78 -11.02
N THR A 529 11.17 -8.16 -9.91
CA THR A 529 11.27 -8.83 -8.62
C THR A 529 9.88 -9.23 -8.09
N THR A 530 8.91 -8.32 -8.11
CA THR A 530 7.52 -8.55 -7.68
C THR A 530 6.88 -9.71 -8.44
N HIS A 531 7.00 -9.75 -9.77
CA HIS A 531 6.44 -10.85 -10.57
C HIS A 531 7.08 -12.19 -10.24
N LYS A 532 8.40 -12.22 -10.04
CA LYS A 532 9.11 -13.43 -9.61
C LYS A 532 8.60 -13.91 -8.25
N GLU A 533 8.53 -13.04 -7.27
CA GLU A 533 8.04 -13.38 -5.93
C GLU A 533 6.59 -13.85 -5.93
N TYR A 534 5.71 -13.21 -6.71
CA TYR A 534 4.33 -13.65 -6.86
C TYR A 534 4.22 -15.04 -7.50
N LEU A 535 5.06 -15.37 -8.49
CA LEU A 535 5.13 -16.73 -9.06
C LEU A 535 5.59 -17.75 -8.01
N GLU A 536 6.56 -17.41 -7.16
CA GLU A 536 7.00 -18.26 -6.05
C GLU A 536 5.86 -18.48 -5.04
N VAL A 537 5.09 -17.43 -4.71
CA VAL A 537 3.92 -17.54 -3.81
C VAL A 537 2.83 -18.42 -4.45
N HIS A 538 2.52 -18.23 -5.73
CA HIS A 538 1.54 -19.06 -6.45
C HIS A 538 1.94 -20.54 -6.41
N SER A 539 3.20 -20.85 -6.73
CA SER A 539 3.74 -22.20 -6.73
C SER A 539 3.74 -22.81 -5.33
N GLY A 540 4.11 -22.02 -4.31
CA GLY A 540 4.06 -22.44 -2.90
C GLY A 540 2.64 -22.78 -2.44
N CYS A 541 1.66 -21.95 -2.81
CA CYS A 541 0.25 -22.21 -2.53
C CYS A 541 -0.26 -23.45 -3.25
N ASP A 542 0.10 -23.66 -4.54
CA ASP A 542 -0.30 -24.85 -5.30
C ASP A 542 0.25 -26.13 -4.69
N SER A 543 1.50 -26.11 -4.23
CA SER A 543 2.09 -27.22 -3.49
C SER A 543 1.32 -27.52 -2.20
N LEU A 544 1.01 -26.47 -1.41
CA LEU A 544 0.26 -26.64 -0.17
C LEU A 544 -1.18 -27.10 -0.40
N LEU A 545 -1.86 -26.68 -1.46
CA LEU A 545 -3.18 -27.16 -1.86
C LEU A 545 -3.15 -28.65 -2.26
N SER A 546 -2.14 -29.03 -3.04
CA SER A 546 -1.92 -30.44 -3.42
C SER A 546 -1.65 -31.32 -2.20
N ASP A 547 -0.78 -30.88 -1.29
CA ASP A 547 -0.47 -31.62 -0.05
C ASP A 547 -1.72 -31.78 0.83
N ALA A 548 -2.51 -30.70 1.00
CA ALA A 548 -3.76 -30.74 1.75
C ALA A 548 -4.79 -31.68 1.12
N SER A 549 -4.95 -31.65 -0.20
CA SER A 549 -5.91 -32.50 -0.91
C SER A 549 -5.60 -33.96 -0.77
N GLN A 550 -4.30 -34.37 -0.79
CA GLN A 550 -3.88 -35.74 -0.59
C GLN A 550 -4.14 -36.28 0.83
N LEU A 551 -4.24 -35.35 1.81
CA LEU A 551 -4.56 -35.71 3.19
C LEU A 551 -6.07 -35.71 3.47
N LEU A 552 -6.84 -34.90 2.74
CA LEU A 552 -8.29 -34.72 2.93
C LEU A 552 -9.13 -35.70 2.10
N PHE A 553 -8.69 -36.06 0.89
CA PHE A 553 -9.48 -36.78 -0.08
C PHE A 553 -8.86 -38.15 -0.42
N ASN A 554 -9.71 -39.15 -0.62
CA ASN A 554 -9.28 -40.46 -1.07
C ASN A 554 -9.06 -40.43 -2.58
N LYS A 555 -7.97 -41.04 -3.05
CA LYS A 555 -7.64 -41.09 -4.47
C LYS A 555 -8.65 -41.92 -5.25
N ASP A 556 -9.19 -41.35 -6.30
CA ASP A 556 -10.08 -42.02 -7.25
C ASP A 556 -10.05 -41.26 -8.60
N ASN A 557 -9.87 -41.98 -9.71
CA ASN A 557 -9.84 -41.36 -11.05
C ASN A 557 -11.26 -41.26 -11.66
N GLU A 558 -12.28 -41.76 -10.98
CA GLU A 558 -13.67 -41.75 -11.42
C GLU A 558 -14.48 -40.65 -10.73
N SER A 559 -13.85 -39.93 -9.78
CA SER A 559 -14.49 -38.92 -8.95
C SER A 559 -13.62 -37.68 -8.79
N PHE A 560 -14.23 -36.53 -8.49
CA PHE A 560 -13.57 -35.30 -8.08
C PHE A 560 -14.39 -34.56 -7.02
N VAL A 561 -13.72 -33.70 -6.25
CA VAL A 561 -14.32 -32.91 -5.19
C VAL A 561 -14.28 -31.44 -5.58
N LEU A 562 -15.41 -30.75 -5.43
CA LEU A 562 -15.46 -29.27 -5.46
C LEU A 562 -15.54 -28.73 -4.05
N VAL A 563 -14.71 -27.72 -3.76
CA VAL A 563 -14.66 -27.03 -2.48
C VAL A 563 -15.06 -25.58 -2.66
N ASN A 564 -16.17 -25.19 -2.03
CA ASN A 564 -16.57 -23.80 -1.90
C ASN A 564 -16.11 -23.26 -0.55
N THR A 565 -15.17 -22.33 -0.55
CA THR A 565 -14.62 -21.70 0.66
C THR A 565 -15.28 -20.36 1.00
N LEU A 566 -16.27 -19.94 0.22
CA LEU A 566 -17.04 -18.72 0.48
C LEU A 566 -18.15 -18.95 1.50
N SER A 567 -18.52 -17.91 2.23
CA SER A 567 -19.71 -17.88 3.10
C SER A 567 -21.01 -17.76 2.31
N TYR A 568 -20.93 -17.74 1.00
CA TYR A 568 -22.06 -17.64 0.06
C TYR A 568 -22.23 -18.95 -0.72
N LYS A 569 -23.49 -19.25 -1.09
CA LYS A 569 -23.75 -20.29 -2.08
C LYS A 569 -23.07 -19.90 -3.40
N TRP A 570 -22.39 -20.84 -4.00
CA TRP A 570 -21.76 -20.62 -5.30
C TRP A 570 -22.57 -21.31 -6.40
N LYS A 571 -23.06 -20.53 -7.34
CA LYS A 571 -23.80 -21.03 -8.50
C LYS A 571 -23.12 -20.60 -9.78
N GLY A 572 -22.91 -21.54 -10.68
CA GLY A 572 -22.29 -21.23 -11.97
C GLY A 572 -21.67 -22.42 -12.67
N LEU A 573 -20.82 -22.13 -13.63
CA LEU A 573 -20.16 -23.13 -14.46
C LEU A 573 -18.72 -23.36 -14.00
N VAL A 574 -18.38 -24.60 -13.72
CA VAL A 574 -17.01 -25.03 -13.42
C VAL A 574 -16.49 -25.88 -14.58
N ALA A 575 -15.27 -25.57 -15.04
CA ALA A 575 -14.61 -26.34 -16.09
C ALA A 575 -14.38 -27.79 -15.64
N LEU A 576 -14.73 -28.75 -16.47
CA LEU A 576 -14.48 -30.16 -16.20
C LEU A 576 -13.02 -30.53 -16.49
N PRO A 577 -12.39 -31.38 -15.66
CA PRO A 577 -11.09 -31.95 -15.99
C PRO A 577 -11.17 -32.78 -17.29
N LYS A 578 -10.09 -32.86 -18.04
CA LYS A 578 -10.03 -33.53 -19.35
C LYS A 578 -10.47 -35.00 -19.29
N ASN A 579 -10.14 -35.72 -18.22
CA ASN A 579 -10.52 -37.14 -17.99
C ASN A 579 -12.02 -37.32 -17.69
N PHE A 580 -12.79 -36.25 -17.47
CA PHE A 580 -14.24 -36.25 -17.28
C PHE A 580 -15.02 -35.71 -18.47
N GLU A 581 -14.34 -35.19 -19.49
CA GLU A 581 -14.98 -34.67 -20.70
C GLU A 581 -15.67 -35.81 -21.47
N GLY A 582 -16.90 -35.57 -21.91
CA GLY A 582 -17.69 -36.57 -22.67
C GLY A 582 -18.44 -37.57 -21.79
N TYR A 583 -18.38 -37.43 -20.47
CA TYR A 583 -19.15 -38.26 -19.54
C TYR A 583 -20.35 -37.51 -18.93
N ARG A 584 -21.36 -38.26 -18.53
CA ARG A 584 -22.42 -37.80 -17.64
C ARG A 584 -21.83 -37.63 -16.23
N ILE A 585 -22.07 -36.51 -15.58
CA ILE A 585 -21.63 -36.25 -14.22
C ILE A 585 -22.80 -36.37 -13.26
N VAL A 586 -22.57 -37.01 -12.13
CA VAL A 586 -23.58 -37.20 -11.09
C VAL A 586 -23.05 -36.79 -9.72
N THR A 587 -23.94 -36.30 -8.84
CA THR A 587 -23.62 -36.08 -7.43
C THR A 587 -23.41 -37.42 -6.69
N GLU A 588 -23.00 -37.36 -5.44
CA GLU A 588 -22.81 -38.53 -4.58
C GLU A 588 -24.12 -39.32 -4.39
N GLU A 589 -25.27 -38.64 -4.36
CA GLU A 589 -26.61 -39.24 -4.27
C GLU A 589 -27.10 -39.78 -5.62
N GLY A 590 -26.33 -39.65 -6.69
CA GLY A 590 -26.66 -40.12 -8.04
C GLY A 590 -27.51 -39.17 -8.88
N ASN A 591 -27.70 -37.91 -8.44
CA ASN A 591 -28.44 -36.91 -9.20
C ASN A 591 -27.61 -36.42 -10.39
N ASP A 592 -28.25 -36.22 -11.55
CA ASP A 592 -27.61 -35.72 -12.75
C ASP A 592 -27.17 -34.23 -12.58
N VAL A 593 -25.94 -33.94 -12.98
CA VAL A 593 -25.41 -32.58 -13.14
C VAL A 593 -25.43 -32.22 -14.62
N SER A 594 -25.97 -31.06 -14.91
CA SER A 594 -26.02 -30.52 -16.28
C SER A 594 -24.62 -30.17 -16.77
N VAL A 595 -24.22 -30.74 -17.90
CA VAL A 595 -22.92 -30.50 -18.54
C VAL A 595 -23.14 -29.76 -19.85
N HIS A 596 -22.32 -28.78 -20.12
CA HIS A 596 -22.28 -27.97 -21.32
C HIS A 596 -20.98 -28.19 -22.08
N ARG A 597 -21.05 -28.23 -23.42
CA ARG A 597 -19.90 -28.27 -24.32
C ARG A 597 -19.77 -26.94 -25.06
N SER A 598 -18.61 -26.29 -24.96
CA SER A 598 -18.22 -25.12 -25.75
C SER A 598 -17.08 -25.46 -26.71
N SER A 599 -16.66 -24.51 -27.49
CA SER A 599 -15.43 -24.59 -28.33
C SER A 599 -14.14 -24.73 -27.49
N LYS A 600 -14.19 -24.40 -26.20
CA LYS A 600 -13.04 -24.42 -25.27
C LYS A 600 -13.01 -25.63 -24.32
N GLY A 601 -13.97 -26.58 -24.44
CA GLY A 601 -14.05 -27.75 -23.55
C GLY A 601 -15.43 -27.92 -22.93
N TYR A 602 -15.49 -28.71 -21.88
CA TYR A 602 -16.72 -29.02 -21.15
C TYR A 602 -16.76 -28.25 -19.83
N SER A 603 -17.95 -27.79 -19.44
CA SER A 603 -18.23 -27.20 -18.14
C SER A 603 -19.48 -27.82 -17.53
N MET A 604 -19.51 -27.94 -16.23
CA MET A 604 -20.69 -28.43 -15.51
C MET A 604 -21.34 -27.28 -14.75
N ASP A 605 -22.63 -27.35 -14.63
CA ASP A 605 -23.49 -26.43 -13.91
C ASP A 605 -23.68 -26.89 -12.48
N VAL A 606 -23.18 -26.13 -11.51
CA VAL A 606 -23.18 -26.50 -10.10
C VAL A 606 -23.85 -25.47 -9.20
N ASN A 607 -24.44 -25.97 -8.13
CA ASN A 607 -24.95 -25.18 -7.03
C ASN A 607 -24.37 -25.74 -5.73
N LEU A 608 -23.36 -25.06 -5.18
CA LEU A 608 -22.64 -25.48 -3.98
C LEU A 608 -23.11 -24.65 -2.79
N ASP A 609 -23.35 -25.30 -1.67
CA ASP A 609 -23.64 -24.59 -0.42
C ASP A 609 -22.39 -23.82 0.05
N SER A 610 -22.60 -22.84 0.95
CA SER A 610 -21.52 -22.10 1.60
C SER A 610 -20.61 -23.05 2.39
N LEU A 611 -19.28 -22.79 2.37
CA LEU A 611 -18.29 -23.55 3.17
C LEU A 611 -18.44 -25.07 3.02
N SER A 612 -18.55 -25.57 1.78
CA SER A 612 -18.90 -26.97 1.48
C SER A 612 -17.84 -27.71 0.66
N MET A 613 -17.83 -29.02 0.78
CA MET A 613 -17.03 -29.96 0.01
C MET A 613 -17.95 -31.03 -0.58
N ASN A 614 -18.08 -31.06 -1.90
CA ASN A 614 -19.04 -31.90 -2.61
C ASN A 614 -18.34 -32.83 -3.61
N SER A 615 -18.63 -34.14 -3.55
CA SER A 615 -18.08 -35.15 -4.47
C SER A 615 -18.96 -35.29 -5.71
N PHE A 616 -18.32 -35.52 -6.85
CA PHE A 616 -18.94 -35.77 -8.14
C PHE A 616 -18.29 -36.96 -8.81
N LYS A 617 -19.08 -37.74 -9.56
CA LYS A 617 -18.62 -38.97 -10.25
C LYS A 617 -18.95 -38.91 -11.73
N LYS A 618 -18.10 -39.52 -12.55
CA LYS A 618 -18.44 -39.75 -13.93
C LYS A 618 -19.33 -41.03 -14.01
N ALA A 619 -20.34 -40.97 -14.86
CA ALA A 619 -21.24 -42.10 -15.19
C ALA A 619 -21.05 -42.48 -16.67
N GLU A 620 -22.08 -42.82 -17.38
CA GLU A 620 -22.03 -43.26 -18.76
C GLU A 620 -21.51 -42.19 -19.73
N GLU A 621 -20.87 -42.61 -20.85
CA GLU A 621 -20.48 -41.68 -21.91
C GLU A 621 -21.70 -40.97 -22.51
N LYS A 622 -21.61 -39.66 -22.66
CA LYS A 622 -22.64 -38.79 -23.27
C LYS A 622 -22.02 -37.80 -24.22
N LYS A 623 -22.27 -37.93 -25.50
CA LYS A 623 -21.86 -36.91 -26.49
C LYS A 623 -22.85 -35.76 -26.47
N LEU A 624 -22.33 -34.52 -26.30
CA LEU A 624 -23.11 -33.29 -26.39
C LEU A 624 -22.80 -32.55 -27.69
N GLU A 625 -23.82 -32.01 -28.34
CA GLU A 625 -23.70 -31.21 -29.54
C GLU A 625 -23.57 -29.70 -29.17
N VAL A 626 -22.82 -28.96 -30.00
CA VAL A 626 -22.74 -27.50 -29.88
C VAL A 626 -23.91 -26.92 -30.70
N GLN A 627 -24.72 -26.09 -30.03
CA GLN A 627 -25.81 -25.37 -30.69
C GLN A 627 -25.35 -23.96 -31.05
N SER A 628 -25.64 -23.47 -32.26
CA SER A 628 -25.36 -22.12 -32.73
C SER A 628 -26.66 -21.43 -33.21
N SER A 629 -26.72 -20.14 -33.01
CA SER A 629 -27.81 -19.26 -33.52
C SER A 629 -27.17 -18.03 -34.18
N SER A 630 -27.96 -17.24 -34.90
CA SER A 630 -27.48 -16.05 -35.64
C SER A 630 -27.77 -14.72 -34.98
N ASP A 631 -28.48 -14.69 -33.84
CA ASP A 631 -28.94 -13.44 -33.22
C ASP A 631 -28.00 -13.02 -32.11
N PHE A 632 -27.69 -11.73 -31.98
CA PHE A 632 -26.83 -11.16 -30.94
C PHE A 632 -27.65 -10.91 -29.66
N ILE A 633 -28.38 -11.93 -29.20
CA ILE A 633 -29.25 -11.88 -28.03
C ILE A 633 -28.80 -12.96 -27.03
N LEU A 634 -28.49 -12.53 -25.82
CA LEU A 634 -28.27 -13.42 -24.68
C LEU A 634 -29.44 -13.31 -23.72
N GLU A 635 -30.20 -14.40 -23.54
CA GLU A 635 -31.45 -14.40 -22.79
C GLU A 635 -31.57 -15.67 -21.93
N ASN A 636 -32.03 -15.48 -20.70
CA ASN A 636 -32.44 -16.55 -19.80
C ASN A 636 -33.83 -16.24 -19.20
N ASP A 637 -34.24 -16.97 -18.18
CA ASP A 637 -35.57 -16.80 -17.56
C ASP A 637 -35.74 -15.45 -16.84
N PHE A 638 -34.65 -14.78 -16.47
CA PHE A 638 -34.63 -13.59 -15.64
C PHE A 638 -34.40 -12.29 -16.43
N ILE A 639 -33.59 -12.36 -17.50
CA ILE A 639 -33.11 -11.16 -18.21
C ILE A 639 -32.87 -11.43 -19.70
N LYS A 640 -33.01 -10.37 -20.51
CA LYS A 640 -32.68 -10.37 -21.94
C LYS A 640 -31.68 -9.25 -22.20
N TYR A 641 -30.52 -9.60 -22.78
CA TYR A 641 -29.49 -8.68 -23.26
C TYR A 641 -29.45 -8.66 -24.78
N GLU A 642 -29.44 -7.47 -25.37
CA GLU A 642 -29.36 -7.29 -26.83
C GLU A 642 -28.10 -6.48 -27.17
N PHE A 643 -27.39 -6.93 -28.20
CA PHE A 643 -26.17 -6.27 -28.70
C PHE A 643 -26.39 -5.83 -30.13
N ASP A 644 -25.78 -4.70 -30.51
CA ASP A 644 -25.73 -4.25 -31.90
C ASP A 644 -24.59 -4.93 -32.69
N GLU A 645 -24.52 -4.65 -33.99
CA GLU A 645 -23.47 -5.15 -34.87
C GLU A 645 -22.04 -4.64 -34.52
N LYS A 646 -21.97 -3.58 -33.68
CA LYS A 646 -20.73 -3.02 -33.15
C LYS A 646 -20.36 -3.62 -31.76
N GLY A 647 -21.08 -4.63 -31.32
CA GLY A 647 -20.81 -5.28 -30.01
C GLY A 647 -21.17 -4.44 -28.78
N ALA A 648 -21.82 -3.30 -28.96
CA ALA A 648 -22.31 -2.50 -27.86
C ALA A 648 -23.61 -3.11 -27.27
N LEU A 649 -23.72 -3.10 -25.95
CA LEU A 649 -24.92 -3.54 -25.24
C LEU A 649 -26.00 -2.46 -25.35
N ILE A 650 -27.04 -2.69 -26.15
CA ILE A 650 -28.09 -1.71 -26.41
C ILE A 650 -29.34 -1.87 -25.55
N SER A 651 -29.54 -3.05 -24.93
CA SER A 651 -30.66 -3.31 -24.03
C SER A 651 -30.29 -4.35 -22.99
N ALA A 652 -30.76 -4.15 -21.77
CA ALA A 652 -30.71 -5.08 -20.66
C ALA A 652 -32.08 -5.12 -19.96
N TYR A 653 -33.01 -5.88 -20.57
CA TYR A 653 -34.39 -5.93 -20.10
C TYR A 653 -34.57 -6.97 -18.99
N ASP A 654 -34.73 -6.50 -17.76
CA ASP A 654 -35.00 -7.31 -16.57
C ASP A 654 -36.46 -7.77 -16.56
N LYS A 655 -36.69 -9.04 -16.82
CA LYS A 655 -38.03 -9.64 -16.92
C LYS A 655 -38.75 -9.72 -15.59
N GLU A 656 -38.04 -9.89 -14.49
CA GLU A 656 -38.59 -9.97 -13.14
C GLU A 656 -39.02 -8.60 -12.62
N ALA A 657 -38.25 -7.55 -12.93
CA ALA A 657 -38.53 -6.19 -12.55
C ALA A 657 -39.42 -5.49 -13.58
N ASN A 658 -39.54 -6.03 -14.81
CA ASN A 658 -40.21 -5.41 -15.98
C ASN A 658 -39.59 -4.02 -16.25
N LYS A 659 -38.26 -3.91 -16.28
CA LYS A 659 -37.52 -2.65 -16.42
C LYS A 659 -36.37 -2.80 -17.46
N GLU A 660 -36.15 -1.73 -18.23
CA GLU A 660 -34.91 -1.57 -19.01
C GLU A 660 -33.83 -0.95 -18.12
N ALA A 661 -32.71 -1.65 -17.99
CA ALA A 661 -31.58 -1.23 -17.15
C ALA A 661 -30.66 -0.24 -17.86
N MET A 662 -30.54 -0.32 -19.19
CA MET A 662 -29.69 0.58 -19.97
C MET A 662 -30.45 1.85 -20.36
N LYS A 663 -29.76 3.00 -20.29
CA LYS A 663 -30.26 4.28 -20.82
C LYS A 663 -29.74 4.53 -22.22
N GLU A 664 -28.50 4.18 -22.45
CA GLU A 664 -27.78 4.28 -23.72
C GLU A 664 -26.90 3.04 -23.89
N SER A 665 -26.20 2.93 -25.03
CA SER A 665 -25.31 1.79 -25.29
C SER A 665 -24.18 1.70 -24.26
N GLY A 666 -24.00 0.51 -23.68
CA GLY A 666 -22.90 0.17 -22.76
C GLY A 666 -21.90 -0.80 -23.37
N ASN A 667 -20.88 -1.20 -22.64
CA ASN A 667 -19.73 -1.98 -23.06
C ASN A 667 -18.96 -1.32 -24.23
N VAL A 668 -18.92 0.02 -24.19
CA VAL A 668 -18.17 0.81 -25.18
C VAL A 668 -16.78 1.07 -24.64
N PHE A 669 -15.75 0.54 -25.34
CA PHE A 669 -14.35 0.83 -25.03
C PHE A 669 -13.98 2.20 -25.54
N SER A 670 -13.40 3.03 -24.67
CA SER A 670 -12.96 4.39 -24.97
C SER A 670 -11.47 4.53 -24.67
N LEU A 671 -10.73 5.05 -25.63
CA LEU A 671 -9.30 5.34 -25.52
C LEU A 671 -9.11 6.84 -25.32
N TYR A 672 -8.48 7.19 -24.22
CA TYR A 672 -8.17 8.58 -23.89
C TYR A 672 -6.67 8.83 -23.94
N GLU A 673 -6.26 10.06 -24.25
CA GLU A 673 -4.93 10.54 -23.96
C GLU A 673 -4.76 10.69 -22.44
N ASP A 674 -3.64 10.23 -21.90
CA ASP A 674 -3.36 10.21 -20.47
C ASP A 674 -1.98 10.81 -20.21
N ILE A 675 -1.93 12.14 -20.18
CA ILE A 675 -0.72 12.94 -19.91
C ILE A 675 -1.04 13.89 -18.75
N PRO A 676 -0.85 13.43 -17.50
CA PRO A 676 -1.04 14.31 -16.36
C PRO A 676 0.01 15.41 -16.31
N ASN A 677 -0.32 16.54 -15.69
CA ASN A 677 0.60 17.67 -15.54
C ASN A 677 1.88 17.30 -14.77
N ASN A 678 1.76 16.40 -13.79
CA ASN A 678 2.85 15.89 -12.97
C ASN A 678 2.60 14.44 -12.61
N TRP A 679 3.66 13.70 -12.27
CA TRP A 679 3.57 12.38 -11.65
C TRP A 679 2.91 11.33 -12.55
N ASP A 680 3.54 11.06 -13.69
CA ASP A 680 3.01 10.24 -14.79
C ASP A 680 2.37 8.90 -14.34
N ALA A 681 3.11 8.02 -13.65
CA ALA A 681 2.55 6.76 -13.17
C ALA A 681 1.53 6.93 -12.03
N TRP A 682 1.67 8.02 -11.24
CA TRP A 682 0.86 8.23 -10.04
C TRP A 682 -0.49 8.85 -10.32
N ASP A 683 -0.59 9.82 -11.23
CA ASP A 683 -1.81 10.63 -11.31
C ASP A 683 -2.58 10.49 -12.63
N ILE A 684 -3.84 10.88 -12.56
CA ILE A 684 -4.76 11.15 -13.66
C ILE A 684 -5.34 12.53 -13.41
N ASP A 685 -5.25 13.43 -14.37
CA ASP A 685 -5.86 14.75 -14.27
C ASP A 685 -7.32 14.75 -14.77
N PHE A 686 -8.16 15.62 -14.17
CA PHE A 686 -9.62 15.65 -14.42
C PHE A 686 -9.98 15.97 -15.86
N PHE A 687 -9.11 16.61 -16.63
CA PHE A 687 -9.33 17.02 -18.01
C PHE A 687 -9.11 15.89 -19.03
N TYR A 688 -8.66 14.68 -18.64
CA TYR A 688 -8.52 13.54 -19.55
C TYR A 688 -9.79 13.26 -20.37
N ARG A 689 -10.95 13.58 -19.80
CA ARG A 689 -12.26 13.35 -20.41
C ARG A 689 -12.48 14.19 -21.69
N ASP A 690 -11.77 15.30 -21.83
CA ASP A 690 -11.80 16.16 -23.00
C ASP A 690 -10.87 15.65 -24.11
N ALA A 691 -10.08 14.63 -23.83
CA ALA A 691 -9.05 14.06 -24.68
C ALA A 691 -9.39 12.63 -25.20
N LEU A 692 -10.68 12.38 -25.50
CA LEU A 692 -11.09 11.13 -26.14
C LEU A 692 -10.45 11.02 -27.54
N ILE A 693 -9.69 9.96 -27.78
CA ILE A 693 -9.02 9.69 -29.05
C ILE A 693 -9.97 8.95 -29.99
N GLU A 694 -10.48 7.79 -29.53
CA GLU A 694 -11.39 6.95 -30.32
C GLU A 694 -12.16 5.96 -29.45
N THR A 695 -13.13 5.30 -30.03
CA THR A 695 -13.82 4.14 -29.48
C THR A 695 -13.47 2.87 -30.22
N GLY A 696 -13.57 1.72 -29.56
CA GLY A 696 -13.19 0.43 -30.13
C GLY A 696 -13.91 0.11 -31.45
N ALA A 697 -13.15 -0.30 -32.46
CA ALA A 697 -13.66 -0.71 -33.75
C ALA A 697 -13.80 -2.23 -33.83
N VAL A 698 -15.03 -2.73 -34.01
CA VAL A 698 -15.32 -4.17 -34.05
C VAL A 698 -14.87 -4.78 -35.36
N GLU A 699 -14.06 -5.82 -35.29
CA GLU A 699 -13.60 -6.62 -36.42
C GLU A 699 -14.52 -7.82 -36.68
N SER A 700 -15.04 -8.44 -35.61
CA SER A 700 -15.98 -9.55 -35.71
C SER A 700 -16.83 -9.71 -34.45
N ILE A 701 -18.08 -10.14 -34.60
CA ILE A 701 -18.98 -10.58 -33.57
C ILE A 701 -19.65 -11.89 -33.97
N LYS A 702 -19.71 -12.87 -33.09
CA LYS A 702 -20.37 -14.15 -33.35
C LYS A 702 -20.95 -14.77 -32.05
N LEU A 703 -22.08 -15.44 -32.17
CA LEU A 703 -22.61 -16.26 -31.09
C LEU A 703 -21.82 -17.59 -31.04
N SER A 704 -21.03 -17.78 -30.00
CA SER A 704 -20.14 -18.96 -29.89
C SER A 704 -20.78 -20.13 -29.13
N SER A 705 -21.84 -19.87 -28.37
CA SER A 705 -22.62 -20.87 -27.65
C SER A 705 -24.05 -20.40 -27.42
N SER A 706 -25.03 -21.33 -27.58
CA SER A 706 -26.44 -21.09 -27.31
C SER A 706 -27.05 -22.36 -26.74
N SER A 707 -26.87 -22.62 -25.47
CA SER A 707 -27.52 -23.72 -24.75
C SER A 707 -28.51 -23.20 -23.70
N LYS A 708 -29.26 -24.11 -23.08
CA LYS A 708 -30.12 -23.76 -21.92
C LYS A 708 -29.34 -23.29 -20.71
N ILE A 709 -28.06 -23.66 -20.58
CA ILE A 709 -27.22 -23.40 -19.42
C ILE A 709 -26.37 -22.16 -19.59
N LEU A 710 -25.86 -21.93 -20.82
CA LEU A 710 -24.90 -20.88 -21.13
C LEU A 710 -25.12 -20.33 -22.52
N LYS A 711 -25.19 -19.01 -22.62
CA LYS A 711 -25.12 -18.28 -23.88
C LYS A 711 -23.88 -17.42 -23.94
N GLN A 712 -23.18 -17.40 -25.09
CA GLN A 712 -21.93 -16.66 -25.23
C GLN A 712 -21.82 -15.97 -26.58
N LEU A 713 -21.38 -14.71 -26.56
CA LEU A 713 -20.91 -13.94 -27.70
C LEU A 713 -19.39 -13.83 -27.62
N GLU A 714 -18.71 -13.97 -28.75
CA GLU A 714 -17.30 -13.64 -28.92
C GLU A 714 -17.17 -12.39 -29.78
N ILE A 715 -16.42 -11.41 -29.31
CA ILE A 715 -16.18 -10.15 -29.99
C ILE A 715 -14.66 -9.97 -30.14
N SER A 716 -14.22 -9.57 -31.33
CA SER A 716 -12.86 -9.09 -31.57
C SER A 716 -12.92 -7.67 -32.04
N LEU A 717 -12.11 -6.80 -31.47
CA LEU A 717 -12.05 -5.38 -31.79
C LEU A 717 -10.61 -4.85 -31.70
N SER A 718 -10.35 -3.77 -32.41
CA SER A 718 -9.11 -2.99 -32.33
C SER A 718 -9.38 -1.61 -31.75
N ILE A 719 -8.39 -1.07 -31.05
CA ILE A 719 -8.41 0.28 -30.50
C ILE A 719 -6.96 0.78 -30.39
N GLY A 720 -6.65 1.93 -30.99
CA GLY A 720 -5.26 2.38 -31.14
C GLY A 720 -4.39 1.34 -31.87
N ASN A 721 -3.27 1.00 -31.27
CA ASN A 721 -2.37 -0.07 -31.70
C ASN A 721 -2.65 -1.42 -31.02
N SER A 722 -3.72 -1.50 -30.25
CA SER A 722 -4.04 -2.61 -29.38
C SER A 722 -5.19 -3.47 -29.90
N LYS A 723 -5.24 -4.73 -29.49
CA LYS A 723 -6.30 -5.68 -29.87
C LYS A 723 -7.01 -6.21 -28.64
N ILE A 724 -8.33 -6.33 -28.73
CA ILE A 724 -9.18 -6.83 -27.66
C ILE A 724 -9.98 -8.03 -28.17
N GLN A 725 -9.97 -9.10 -27.39
CA GLN A 725 -10.85 -10.25 -27.55
C GLN A 725 -11.71 -10.40 -26.32
N GLN A 726 -13.01 -10.41 -26.49
CA GLN A 726 -13.96 -10.50 -25.39
C GLN A 726 -14.90 -11.69 -25.58
N VAL A 727 -15.13 -12.44 -24.51
CA VAL A 727 -16.17 -13.46 -24.40
C VAL A 727 -17.20 -12.97 -23.42
N ILE A 728 -18.38 -12.66 -23.92
CA ILE A 728 -19.52 -12.22 -23.12
C ILE A 728 -20.39 -13.44 -22.81
N SER A 729 -20.69 -13.66 -21.54
CA SER A 729 -21.34 -14.89 -21.06
C SER A 729 -22.55 -14.58 -20.17
N LEU A 730 -23.65 -15.26 -20.44
CA LEU A 730 -24.85 -15.26 -19.59
C LEU A 730 -25.19 -16.71 -19.19
N SER A 731 -25.14 -16.98 -17.88
CA SER A 731 -25.56 -18.28 -17.33
C SER A 731 -27.07 -18.36 -17.12
N SER A 732 -27.60 -19.57 -16.98
CA SER A 732 -29.04 -19.77 -16.70
C SER A 732 -29.50 -19.34 -15.30
N HIS A 733 -28.57 -19.08 -14.38
CA HIS A 733 -28.87 -18.91 -12.94
C HIS A 733 -28.81 -17.49 -12.43
N SER A 734 -28.24 -16.58 -13.20
CA SER A 734 -27.98 -15.22 -12.75
C SER A 734 -28.36 -14.21 -13.82
N LYS A 735 -28.67 -12.97 -13.38
CA LYS A 735 -28.76 -11.82 -14.28
C LYS A 735 -27.37 -11.27 -14.63
N ARG A 736 -26.31 -11.76 -13.99
CA ARG A 736 -24.93 -11.29 -14.18
C ARG A 736 -24.43 -11.61 -15.59
N LEU A 737 -24.03 -10.58 -16.31
CA LEU A 737 -23.42 -10.66 -17.63
C LEU A 737 -21.92 -10.50 -17.48
N ASP A 738 -21.15 -11.54 -17.73
CA ASP A 738 -19.70 -11.55 -17.57
C ASP A 738 -18.99 -11.20 -18.87
N PHE A 739 -18.05 -10.25 -18.84
CA PHE A 739 -17.21 -9.79 -19.95
C PHE A 739 -15.76 -10.23 -19.71
N LYS A 740 -15.41 -11.46 -20.08
CA LYS A 740 -14.03 -11.94 -20.02
C LYS A 740 -13.23 -11.38 -21.17
N THR A 741 -12.30 -10.49 -20.84
CA THR A 741 -11.59 -9.64 -21.79
C THR A 741 -10.10 -9.97 -21.79
N ASN A 742 -9.55 -10.24 -22.99
CA ASN A 742 -8.12 -10.35 -23.24
C ASN A 742 -7.70 -9.16 -24.09
N VAL A 743 -6.66 -8.46 -23.66
CA VAL A 743 -6.13 -7.28 -24.35
C VAL A 743 -4.66 -7.51 -24.65
N HIS A 744 -4.27 -7.36 -25.90
CA HIS A 744 -2.87 -7.16 -26.27
C HIS A 744 -2.64 -5.65 -26.32
N TRP A 745 -2.10 -5.08 -25.25
CA TRP A 745 -1.95 -3.64 -25.04
C TRP A 745 -0.61 -3.14 -25.55
N ASN A 746 -0.63 -2.17 -26.46
CA ASN A 746 0.56 -1.61 -27.10
C ASN A 746 0.41 -0.09 -27.26
N GLU A 747 0.20 0.59 -26.14
CA GLU A 747 -0.03 2.04 -26.10
C GLU A 747 0.96 2.71 -25.14
N SER A 748 1.18 4.02 -25.34
CA SER A 748 1.96 4.87 -24.43
C SER A 748 1.17 6.15 -24.18
N HIS A 749 1.14 6.61 -22.93
CA HIS A 749 0.39 7.77 -22.46
C HIS A 749 -1.09 7.73 -22.87
N LYS A 750 -1.69 6.55 -22.76
CA LYS A 750 -3.11 6.33 -23.04
C LYS A 750 -3.78 5.53 -21.94
N MET A 751 -5.08 5.71 -21.84
CA MET A 751 -5.95 5.06 -20.86
C MET A 751 -7.14 4.43 -21.55
N LEU A 752 -7.42 3.16 -21.24
CA LEU A 752 -8.56 2.38 -21.72
C LEU A 752 -9.63 2.32 -20.65
N ARG A 753 -10.83 2.77 -21.00
CA ARG A 753 -11.99 2.71 -20.08
C ARG A 753 -13.17 2.00 -20.75
N VAL A 754 -14.09 1.48 -19.92
CA VAL A 754 -15.39 0.96 -20.36
C VAL A 754 -16.49 1.60 -19.54
N HIS A 755 -17.60 1.99 -20.20
CA HIS A 755 -18.71 2.66 -19.55
C HIS A 755 -20.05 2.02 -19.84
N PHE A 756 -20.99 2.19 -18.89
CA PHE A 756 -22.35 1.70 -18.90
C PHE A 756 -23.31 2.82 -18.42
N PRO A 757 -23.95 3.55 -19.34
CA PRO A 757 -25.01 4.48 -18.99
C PRO A 757 -26.27 3.70 -18.61
N VAL A 758 -26.70 3.78 -17.35
CA VAL A 758 -27.81 3.00 -16.80
C VAL A 758 -29.04 3.87 -16.53
N ASN A 759 -30.21 3.27 -16.54
CA ASN A 759 -31.48 3.97 -16.34
C ASN A 759 -31.85 4.09 -14.84
N ILE A 760 -30.89 4.60 -14.05
CA ILE A 760 -31.01 4.82 -12.60
C ILE A 760 -30.76 6.29 -12.30
N ILE A 761 -31.51 6.86 -11.38
CA ILE A 761 -31.28 8.20 -10.83
C ILE A 761 -30.98 8.04 -9.34
N SER A 762 -29.77 8.36 -8.96
CA SER A 762 -29.33 8.34 -7.55
C SER A 762 -28.25 9.38 -7.31
N GLU A 763 -28.33 10.09 -6.21
CA GLU A 763 -27.33 11.09 -5.81
C GLU A 763 -26.04 10.46 -5.27
N GLN A 764 -26.04 9.15 -4.98
CA GLN A 764 -24.89 8.43 -4.45
C GLN A 764 -24.74 7.08 -5.12
N ALA A 765 -23.49 6.69 -5.37
CA ALA A 765 -23.08 5.34 -5.73
C ALA A 765 -22.35 4.68 -4.56
N THR A 766 -22.44 3.36 -4.45
CA THR A 766 -21.81 2.56 -3.40
C THR A 766 -20.62 1.79 -3.96
N PHE A 767 -19.47 1.83 -3.28
CA PHE A 767 -18.22 1.19 -3.70
C PHE A 767 -17.72 0.24 -2.63
N ASP A 768 -17.36 -0.98 -3.03
CA ASP A 768 -16.73 -1.97 -2.17
C ASP A 768 -15.35 -1.50 -1.70
N ILE A 769 -15.09 -1.63 -0.42
CA ILE A 769 -13.79 -1.39 0.22
C ILE A 769 -13.44 -2.53 1.17
N GLN A 770 -12.41 -2.38 1.96
CA GLN A 770 -12.01 -3.33 2.99
C GLN A 770 -13.15 -3.56 4.00
N TYR A 771 -13.63 -4.78 4.11
CA TYR A 771 -14.64 -5.20 5.09
C TYR A 771 -15.97 -4.42 5.09
N GLY A 772 -16.30 -3.79 3.97
CA GLY A 772 -17.54 -3.02 3.87
C GLY A 772 -17.61 -2.21 2.59
N TYR A 773 -18.29 -1.09 2.64
CA TYR A 773 -18.47 -0.20 1.50
C TYR A 773 -18.51 1.27 1.94
N VAL A 774 -18.29 2.16 0.97
CA VAL A 774 -18.49 3.61 1.12
C VAL A 774 -19.46 4.12 0.06
N LYS A 775 -20.16 5.22 0.37
CA LYS A 775 -21.01 5.95 -0.57
C LYS A 775 -20.31 7.23 -0.99
N ARG A 776 -20.34 7.53 -2.29
CA ARG A 776 -19.80 8.76 -2.87
C ARG A 776 -20.82 9.38 -3.79
N ASN A 777 -20.83 10.72 -3.83
CA ASN A 777 -21.80 11.47 -4.64
C ASN A 777 -21.56 11.24 -6.13
N THR A 778 -22.65 11.16 -6.91
CA THR A 778 -22.65 11.01 -8.36
C THR A 778 -22.63 12.35 -9.10
N HIS A 779 -22.56 13.47 -8.39
CA HIS A 779 -22.56 14.83 -8.89
C HIS A 779 -21.29 15.58 -8.44
N ARG A 780 -21.10 16.80 -8.95
CA ARG A 780 -19.93 17.65 -8.68
C ARG A 780 -20.32 19.00 -8.07
N ASN A 781 -21.18 18.98 -7.06
CA ASN A 781 -21.72 20.21 -6.48
C ASN A 781 -20.69 21.01 -5.69
N THR A 782 -19.74 20.32 -5.03
CA THR A 782 -18.69 20.93 -4.24
C THR A 782 -17.31 20.65 -4.83
N SER A 783 -16.30 21.39 -4.39
CA SER A 783 -14.88 21.11 -4.75
C SER A 783 -14.45 19.71 -4.30
N TRP A 784 -14.97 19.23 -3.16
CA TRP A 784 -14.72 17.88 -2.66
C TRP A 784 -15.32 16.80 -3.58
N ASP A 785 -16.56 17.02 -4.09
CA ASP A 785 -17.17 16.11 -5.05
C ASP A 785 -16.44 16.13 -6.40
N LYS A 786 -16.03 17.34 -6.85
CA LYS A 786 -15.26 17.51 -8.08
C LYS A 786 -13.93 16.78 -8.04
N ALA A 787 -13.26 16.78 -6.90
CA ALA A 787 -11.97 16.12 -6.70
C ALA A 787 -12.04 14.60 -6.84
N LYS A 788 -13.21 13.99 -6.54
CA LYS A 788 -13.44 12.53 -6.57
C LYS A 788 -13.90 12.03 -7.94
N PHE A 789 -13.20 12.43 -9.00
CA PHE A 789 -13.50 12.00 -10.38
C PHE A 789 -12.90 10.64 -10.76
N GLU A 790 -12.01 10.09 -9.96
CA GLU A 790 -11.49 8.72 -10.01
C GLU A 790 -11.37 8.23 -8.57
N VAL A 791 -12.00 7.11 -8.24
CA VAL A 791 -12.10 6.60 -6.88
C VAL A 791 -11.84 5.10 -6.81
N VAL A 792 -11.39 4.64 -5.66
CA VAL A 792 -11.17 3.21 -5.43
C VAL A 792 -12.48 2.46 -5.22
N GLY A 793 -12.61 1.31 -5.85
CA GLY A 793 -13.58 0.27 -5.54
C GLY A 793 -12.93 -1.10 -5.72
N HIS A 794 -13.20 -2.06 -4.83
CA HIS A 794 -12.58 -3.38 -4.93
C HIS A 794 -13.35 -4.28 -5.89
N LYS A 795 -14.40 -4.93 -5.42
CA LYS A 795 -15.12 -5.95 -6.19
C LYS A 795 -16.28 -5.38 -7.01
N TYR A 796 -16.84 -4.24 -6.59
CA TYR A 796 -17.99 -3.63 -7.26
C TYR A 796 -18.09 -2.12 -7.06
N ALA A 797 -18.81 -1.47 -7.99
CA ALA A 797 -19.50 -0.21 -7.81
C ALA A 797 -20.97 -0.43 -8.13
N ASP A 798 -21.87 0.06 -7.27
CA ASP A 798 -23.32 -0.09 -7.37
C ASP A 798 -24.01 1.26 -7.45
N LEU A 799 -24.88 1.42 -8.44
CA LEU A 799 -25.78 2.56 -8.56
C LEU A 799 -27.22 2.07 -8.46
N SER A 800 -27.87 2.39 -7.34
CA SER A 800 -29.25 1.95 -7.08
C SER A 800 -30.11 3.06 -6.49
N ASP A 801 -31.39 3.03 -6.84
CA ASP A 801 -32.46 3.66 -6.11
C ASP A 801 -33.05 2.72 -5.04
N HIS A 802 -34.22 3.00 -4.48
CA HIS A 802 -34.82 2.16 -3.45
C HIS A 802 -35.32 0.80 -3.97
N ASP A 803 -35.69 0.72 -5.25
CA ASP A 803 -36.41 -0.43 -5.82
C ASP A 803 -35.57 -1.22 -6.85
N TYR A 804 -34.55 -0.58 -7.43
CA TYR A 804 -33.80 -1.14 -8.53
C TYR A 804 -32.37 -0.59 -8.62
N GLY A 805 -31.44 -1.40 -9.08
CA GLY A 805 -30.07 -0.98 -9.25
C GLY A 805 -29.34 -1.74 -10.34
N VAL A 806 -28.15 -1.23 -10.67
CA VAL A 806 -27.19 -1.86 -11.57
C VAL A 806 -25.81 -1.77 -10.94
N ALA A 807 -25.18 -2.93 -10.76
CA ALA A 807 -23.81 -3.01 -10.26
C ALA A 807 -22.83 -3.36 -11.38
N LEU A 808 -21.65 -2.72 -11.36
CA LEU A 808 -20.50 -3.04 -12.19
C LEU A 808 -19.45 -3.73 -11.34
N LEU A 809 -19.30 -5.05 -11.53
CA LEU A 809 -18.40 -5.90 -10.79
C LEU A 809 -17.08 -6.10 -11.54
N ASN A 810 -16.00 -6.49 -10.84
CA ASN A 810 -14.74 -6.88 -11.49
C ASN A 810 -13.93 -7.88 -10.64
N ASP A 811 -12.93 -8.52 -11.27
CA ASP A 811 -12.05 -9.51 -10.64
C ASP A 811 -10.64 -9.00 -10.28
N CYS A 812 -10.26 -7.77 -10.67
CA CYS A 812 -8.90 -7.25 -10.44
C CYS A 812 -8.68 -5.76 -10.71
N LYS A 813 -9.73 -4.99 -10.99
CA LYS A 813 -9.66 -3.54 -11.24
C LYS A 813 -10.08 -2.75 -10.01
N TYR A 814 -9.62 -1.49 -9.91
CA TYR A 814 -9.87 -0.66 -8.72
C TYR A 814 -10.29 0.77 -9.06
N GLY A 815 -9.91 1.31 -10.22
CA GLY A 815 -10.24 2.68 -10.61
C GLY A 815 -11.63 2.79 -11.18
N TYR A 816 -12.53 3.48 -10.48
CA TYR A 816 -13.90 3.73 -10.91
C TYR A 816 -14.20 5.21 -11.00
N MET A 817 -15.15 5.54 -11.88
CA MET A 817 -15.87 6.79 -11.85
C MET A 817 -17.37 6.51 -11.96
N VAL A 818 -18.17 7.15 -11.11
CA VAL A 818 -19.62 7.20 -11.29
C VAL A 818 -20.05 8.66 -11.31
N LEU A 819 -20.56 9.10 -12.45
CA LEU A 819 -21.03 10.47 -12.63
C LEU A 819 -22.44 10.42 -13.24
N ASP A 820 -23.38 11.09 -12.57
CA ASP A 820 -24.81 10.98 -12.87
C ASP A 820 -25.26 9.52 -12.90
N ASN A 821 -25.57 9.00 -14.08
CA ASN A 821 -26.02 7.63 -14.28
C ASN A 821 -25.02 6.74 -15.07
N ILE A 822 -23.77 7.17 -15.17
CA ILE A 822 -22.73 6.42 -15.90
C ILE A 822 -21.85 5.70 -14.91
N LEU A 823 -21.85 4.36 -14.97
CA LEU A 823 -20.87 3.51 -14.32
C LEU A 823 -19.65 3.36 -15.26
N ASP A 824 -18.48 3.74 -14.82
CA ASP A 824 -17.26 3.73 -15.63
C ASP A 824 -16.12 3.05 -14.87
N LEU A 825 -15.39 2.15 -15.56
CA LEU A 825 -14.27 1.37 -15.02
C LEU A 825 -13.03 1.61 -15.84
N ASN A 826 -11.94 2.00 -15.16
CA ASN A 826 -10.62 2.11 -15.74
C ASN A 826 -9.99 0.73 -15.88
N LEU A 827 -9.66 0.33 -17.10
CA LEU A 827 -9.18 -1.01 -17.42
C LEU A 827 -7.66 -1.09 -17.49
N LEU A 828 -7.03 -0.15 -18.19
CA LEU A 828 -5.57 -0.09 -18.40
C LEU A 828 -5.12 1.35 -18.58
N ARG A 829 -3.88 1.65 -18.18
CA ARG A 829 -3.17 2.88 -18.51
C ARG A 829 -1.69 2.57 -18.71
N SER A 830 -0.99 3.37 -19.49
CA SER A 830 0.42 3.15 -19.84
C SER A 830 1.24 4.42 -19.68
N PRO A 831 1.56 4.82 -18.45
CA PRO A 831 2.56 5.84 -18.21
C PRO A 831 3.94 5.37 -18.70
N SER A 832 4.87 6.28 -18.91
CA SER A 832 6.23 5.97 -19.34
C SER A 832 7.30 6.26 -18.27
N ASN A 833 6.91 6.83 -17.13
CA ASN A 833 7.81 7.17 -16.04
C ASN A 833 7.16 6.84 -14.67
N PRO A 834 7.87 6.10 -13.77
CA PRO A 834 9.29 5.66 -13.85
C PRO A 834 9.51 4.35 -14.61
N ASP A 835 8.46 3.61 -14.99
CA ASP A 835 8.57 2.40 -15.83
C ASP A 835 8.05 2.67 -17.24
N PRO A 836 8.94 2.75 -18.24
CA PRO A 836 8.52 3.01 -19.62
C PRO A 836 7.75 1.85 -20.30
N ASP A 837 7.77 0.67 -19.70
CA ASP A 837 7.05 -0.50 -20.18
C ASP A 837 5.77 -0.80 -19.37
N ALA A 838 5.34 0.14 -18.54
CA ALA A 838 4.18 -0.04 -17.66
C ALA A 838 2.95 -0.52 -18.45
N ASP A 839 2.37 -1.63 -17.99
CA ASP A 839 1.19 -2.29 -18.58
C ASP A 839 1.31 -2.73 -20.06
N MET A 840 2.48 -2.67 -20.70
CA MET A 840 2.68 -3.21 -22.04
C MET A 840 2.49 -4.72 -22.08
N GLY A 841 1.84 -5.26 -23.13
CA GLY A 841 1.68 -6.69 -23.39
C GLY A 841 0.29 -7.26 -23.09
N ASP A 842 0.21 -8.51 -22.67
CA ASP A 842 -1.03 -9.26 -22.58
C ASP A 842 -1.71 -9.14 -21.22
N HIS A 843 -2.97 -8.74 -21.25
CA HIS A 843 -3.81 -8.63 -20.06
C HIS A 843 -5.07 -9.48 -20.20
N THR A 844 -5.49 -10.08 -19.09
CA THR A 844 -6.77 -10.80 -18.99
C THR A 844 -7.47 -10.39 -17.72
N PHE A 845 -8.72 -9.98 -17.83
CA PHE A 845 -9.58 -9.61 -16.70
C PHE A 845 -11.04 -9.85 -17.02
N THR A 846 -11.87 -9.91 -15.98
CA THR A 846 -13.33 -10.00 -16.11
C THR A 846 -13.98 -8.86 -15.35
N TYR A 847 -14.89 -8.15 -16.01
CA TYR A 847 -15.88 -7.30 -15.35
C TYR A 847 -17.28 -7.80 -15.68
N SER A 848 -18.27 -7.40 -14.90
CA SER A 848 -19.62 -7.92 -15.09
C SER A 848 -20.66 -6.84 -14.81
N LEU A 849 -21.73 -6.85 -15.57
CA LEU A 849 -22.91 -6.01 -15.33
C LEU A 849 -24.01 -6.84 -14.64
N LEU A 850 -24.54 -6.33 -13.54
CA LEU A 850 -25.57 -7.01 -12.77
C LEU A 850 -26.76 -6.07 -12.45
N PRO A 851 -27.83 -6.07 -13.26
CA PRO A 851 -29.10 -5.48 -12.89
C PRO A 851 -29.76 -6.27 -11.75
N HIS A 852 -30.30 -5.57 -10.75
CA HIS A 852 -30.89 -6.21 -9.57
C HIS A 852 -32.11 -5.45 -9.03
N LYS A 853 -32.99 -6.15 -8.35
CA LYS A 853 -34.06 -5.55 -7.58
C LYS A 853 -33.55 -4.99 -6.28
N ASN A 854 -34.19 -3.95 -5.79
CA ASN A 854 -33.91 -3.25 -4.54
C ASN A 854 -32.57 -2.50 -4.54
N ASP A 855 -32.20 -1.97 -3.39
CA ASP A 855 -30.89 -1.41 -3.11
C ASP A 855 -29.81 -2.51 -2.92
N LEU A 856 -28.56 -2.12 -2.81
CA LEU A 856 -27.42 -3.01 -2.61
C LEU A 856 -27.66 -4.06 -1.52
N ILE A 857 -28.10 -3.65 -0.35
CA ILE A 857 -28.22 -4.49 0.86
C ILE A 857 -29.28 -5.59 0.72
N ARG A 858 -30.34 -5.31 -0.02
CA ARG A 858 -31.43 -6.26 -0.28
C ARG A 858 -31.27 -7.04 -1.59
N SER A 859 -30.14 -6.84 -2.27
CA SER A 859 -29.78 -7.50 -3.51
C SER A 859 -28.82 -8.68 -3.29
N ASN A 860 -28.35 -9.29 -4.39
CA ASN A 860 -27.31 -10.33 -4.39
C ASN A 860 -25.95 -9.82 -4.87
N VAL A 861 -25.74 -8.51 -5.00
CA VAL A 861 -24.52 -7.93 -5.56
C VAL A 861 -23.27 -8.39 -4.81
N ILE A 862 -23.26 -8.33 -3.46
CA ILE A 862 -22.11 -8.68 -2.63
C ILE A 862 -21.72 -10.16 -2.83
N SER A 863 -22.71 -11.06 -2.85
CA SER A 863 -22.46 -12.49 -3.07
C SER A 863 -22.00 -12.80 -4.50
N GLU A 864 -22.58 -12.17 -5.52
CA GLU A 864 -22.19 -12.34 -6.93
C GLU A 864 -20.78 -11.80 -7.18
N ALA A 865 -20.42 -10.67 -6.57
CA ALA A 865 -19.07 -10.11 -6.64
C ALA A 865 -18.03 -11.03 -5.96
N SER A 866 -18.37 -11.64 -4.83
CA SER A 866 -17.52 -12.63 -4.15
C SER A 866 -17.35 -13.90 -4.99
N CYS A 867 -18.43 -14.40 -5.60
CA CYS A 867 -18.39 -15.56 -6.51
C CYS A 867 -17.57 -15.28 -7.79
N LEU A 868 -17.60 -14.06 -8.34
CA LEU A 868 -16.77 -13.66 -9.48
C LEU A 868 -15.27 -13.67 -9.13
N ASN A 869 -14.93 -13.28 -7.89
CA ASN A 869 -13.55 -13.18 -7.45
C ASN A 869 -12.94 -14.50 -6.98
N GLN A 870 -13.76 -15.50 -6.64
CA GLN A 870 -13.29 -16.79 -6.13
C GLN A 870 -14.14 -17.96 -6.65
N GLU A 871 -13.56 -18.73 -7.56
CA GLU A 871 -14.15 -19.97 -8.06
C GLU A 871 -13.94 -21.12 -7.06
N PRO A 872 -14.80 -22.15 -7.07
CA PRO A 872 -14.60 -23.36 -6.29
C PRO A 872 -13.33 -24.08 -6.71
N LEU A 873 -12.62 -24.65 -5.75
CA LEU A 873 -11.45 -25.48 -6.03
C LEU A 873 -11.88 -26.88 -6.46
N LEU A 874 -11.17 -27.43 -7.43
CA LEU A 874 -11.39 -28.78 -7.92
C LEU A 874 -10.20 -29.68 -7.58
N PHE A 875 -10.48 -30.85 -6.95
CA PHE A 875 -9.49 -31.86 -6.61
C PHE A 875 -9.93 -33.24 -7.12
N GLU A 876 -9.01 -34.03 -7.65
CA GLU A 876 -9.26 -35.43 -8.02
C GLU A 876 -9.48 -36.30 -6.78
N GLY A 877 -10.40 -37.27 -6.84
CA GLY A 877 -10.75 -38.15 -5.73
C GLY A 877 -12.16 -37.92 -5.19
N TYR A 878 -12.44 -38.50 -4.01
CA TYR A 878 -13.73 -38.35 -3.33
C TYR A 878 -13.56 -38.01 -1.85
N ASN A 879 -14.52 -37.27 -1.34
CA ASN A 879 -14.60 -36.91 0.08
C ASN A 879 -15.42 -37.94 0.85
N THR A 880 -14.93 -38.42 1.99
CA THR A 880 -15.70 -39.26 2.90
C THR A 880 -16.21 -38.51 4.13
N ASP A 881 -15.31 -37.80 4.80
CA ASP A 881 -15.57 -37.21 6.12
C ASP A 881 -15.00 -35.79 6.29
N ALA A 882 -14.21 -35.30 5.32
CA ALA A 882 -13.61 -33.97 5.43
C ALA A 882 -14.68 -32.89 5.34
N LYS A 883 -14.65 -31.93 6.27
CA LYS A 883 -15.52 -30.78 6.29
C LYS A 883 -14.79 -29.55 6.85
N ILE A 884 -15.20 -28.39 6.43
CA ILE A 884 -14.76 -27.15 7.05
C ILE A 884 -15.27 -27.13 8.49
N PRO A 885 -14.40 -26.90 9.51
CA PRO A 885 -14.78 -27.13 10.92
C PRO A 885 -15.71 -26.04 11.48
N VAL A 886 -16.09 -25.06 10.69
CA VAL A 886 -16.98 -23.95 11.06
C VAL A 886 -18.10 -23.87 10.03
N GLU A 887 -19.35 -23.93 10.50
CA GLU A 887 -20.53 -23.62 9.71
C GLU A 887 -21.08 -22.28 10.15
N LEU A 888 -21.35 -21.40 9.19
CA LEU A 888 -21.84 -20.05 9.44
C LEU A 888 -23.15 -19.81 8.70
N SER A 889 -24.13 -19.26 9.38
CA SER A 889 -25.37 -18.77 8.77
C SER A 889 -25.72 -17.39 9.28
N GLY A 890 -26.36 -16.60 8.46
CA GLY A 890 -26.76 -15.22 8.74
C GLY A 890 -26.54 -14.34 7.52
N GLN A 891 -27.48 -13.45 7.25
CA GLN A 891 -27.33 -12.50 6.14
C GLN A 891 -26.35 -11.41 6.53
N GLY A 892 -25.45 -11.02 5.62
CA GLY A 892 -24.45 -9.99 5.84
C GLY A 892 -23.28 -10.39 6.73
N ILE A 893 -23.10 -11.69 7.03
CA ILE A 893 -21.97 -12.17 7.84
C ILE A 893 -21.08 -13.07 6.99
N GLU A 894 -19.80 -12.71 6.89
CA GLU A 894 -18.80 -13.43 6.13
C GLU A 894 -17.69 -13.99 7.03
N LEU A 895 -17.31 -15.26 6.83
CA LEU A 895 -16.10 -15.87 7.38
C LEU A 895 -14.91 -15.48 6.51
N THR A 896 -14.11 -14.54 6.96
CA THR A 896 -12.98 -14.03 6.18
C THR A 896 -11.70 -14.79 6.43
N VAL A 897 -11.53 -15.41 7.60
CA VAL A 897 -10.32 -16.15 8.00
C VAL A 897 -10.69 -17.44 8.72
N LEU A 898 -9.95 -18.49 8.41
CA LEU A 898 -9.84 -19.69 9.22
C LEU A 898 -8.41 -20.21 9.11
N LYS A 899 -7.63 -20.10 10.21
CA LYS A 899 -6.20 -20.41 10.25
C LYS A 899 -5.76 -20.88 11.63
N LYS A 900 -4.52 -21.34 11.76
CA LYS A 900 -3.86 -21.52 13.06
C LYS A 900 -3.42 -20.15 13.63
N ALA A 901 -3.48 -19.97 14.94
CA ALA A 901 -2.93 -18.79 15.61
C ALA A 901 -1.40 -18.71 15.45
N GLU A 902 -0.87 -17.45 15.43
CA GLU A 902 0.58 -17.23 15.25
C GLU A 902 1.42 -17.77 16.41
N LYS A 903 0.92 -17.67 17.63
CA LYS A 903 1.69 -17.99 18.85
C LYS A 903 1.16 -19.18 19.65
N GLU A 904 -0.03 -19.65 19.36
CA GLU A 904 -0.72 -20.67 20.14
C GLU A 904 -1.19 -21.85 19.26
N ASP A 905 -1.30 -23.04 19.84
CA ASP A 905 -1.90 -24.20 19.16
C ASP A 905 -3.42 -24.18 19.29
N VAL A 906 -4.04 -23.13 18.71
CA VAL A 906 -5.48 -22.95 18.61
C VAL A 906 -5.83 -22.45 17.21
N TRP A 907 -7.07 -22.70 16.78
CA TRP A 907 -7.59 -22.14 15.54
C TRP A 907 -8.08 -20.71 15.73
N ILE A 908 -7.88 -19.89 14.71
CA ILE A 908 -8.45 -18.55 14.59
C ILE A 908 -9.52 -18.58 13.51
N PHE A 909 -10.66 -18.00 13.79
CA PHE A 909 -11.58 -17.59 12.74
C PHE A 909 -12.01 -16.14 12.94
N ARG A 910 -12.22 -15.44 11.82
CA ARG A 910 -12.66 -14.06 11.77
C ARG A 910 -13.94 -13.94 10.97
N VAL A 911 -14.92 -13.25 11.53
CA VAL A 911 -16.19 -12.93 10.89
C VAL A 911 -16.37 -11.43 10.78
N VAL A 912 -17.02 -11.00 9.71
CA VAL A 912 -17.24 -9.58 9.40
C VAL A 912 -18.70 -9.39 8.99
N GLU A 913 -19.30 -8.31 9.46
CA GLU A 913 -20.58 -7.83 8.97
C GLU A 913 -20.35 -6.92 7.75
N THR A 914 -20.92 -7.24 6.60
CA THR A 914 -20.64 -6.60 5.30
C THR A 914 -21.76 -5.73 4.75
N ASP A 915 -23.00 -5.84 5.31
CA ASP A 915 -24.19 -5.13 4.83
C ASP A 915 -24.37 -3.72 5.46
N GLY A 916 -23.56 -3.38 6.47
CA GLY A 916 -23.67 -2.10 7.19
C GLY A 916 -24.90 -2.01 8.09
N ARG A 917 -25.34 -3.12 8.65
CA ARG A 917 -26.50 -3.21 9.55
C ARG A 917 -26.20 -4.07 10.77
N SER A 918 -27.04 -4.02 11.79
CA SER A 918 -26.98 -5.01 12.86
C SER A 918 -27.44 -6.37 12.32
N SER A 919 -26.57 -7.36 12.36
CA SER A 919 -26.79 -8.68 11.80
C SER A 919 -26.74 -9.75 12.89
N ASN A 920 -27.67 -10.70 12.79
CA ASN A 920 -27.72 -11.87 13.66
C ASN A 920 -27.43 -13.13 12.83
N GLY A 921 -26.53 -13.94 13.29
CA GLY A 921 -26.16 -15.20 12.67
C GLY A 921 -26.04 -16.34 13.65
N ARG A 922 -25.79 -17.53 13.13
CA ARG A 922 -25.47 -18.72 13.94
C ARG A 922 -24.15 -19.29 13.49
N LEU A 923 -23.34 -19.60 14.46
CA LEU A 923 -22.07 -20.29 14.32
C LEU A 923 -22.23 -21.69 14.86
N SER A 924 -22.05 -22.71 14.00
CA SER A 924 -22.07 -24.13 14.40
C SER A 924 -20.64 -24.63 14.45
N LEU A 925 -20.22 -25.05 15.64
CA LEU A 925 -18.93 -25.70 15.90
C LEU A 925 -19.01 -26.43 17.25
N GLU A 926 -18.09 -27.33 17.49
CA GLU A 926 -18.00 -28.07 18.75
C GLU A 926 -16.63 -27.83 19.39
N GLY A 927 -16.60 -27.31 20.60
CA GLY A 927 -15.35 -26.99 21.31
C GLY A 927 -15.44 -25.76 22.20
N SER A 928 -14.30 -25.22 22.58
CA SER A 928 -14.19 -23.99 23.37
C SER A 928 -13.80 -22.80 22.50
N ILE A 929 -14.48 -21.65 22.71
CA ILE A 929 -14.29 -20.43 21.95
C ILE A 929 -14.07 -19.24 22.89
N VAL A 930 -13.29 -18.28 22.46
CA VAL A 930 -13.10 -16.98 23.14
C VAL A 930 -12.85 -15.90 22.09
N GLU A 931 -13.53 -14.75 22.22
CA GLU A 931 -13.26 -13.58 21.36
C GLU A 931 -11.92 -12.96 21.75
N CYS A 932 -11.10 -12.60 20.75
CA CYS A 932 -9.78 -11.98 20.93
C CYS A 932 -9.61 -10.75 20.03
N ASP A 933 -8.53 -9.99 20.29
CA ASP A 933 -8.11 -8.90 19.41
C ASP A 933 -7.60 -9.41 18.04
N LEU A 934 -7.36 -8.48 17.10
CA LEU A 934 -6.85 -8.84 15.77
C LEU A 934 -5.40 -9.34 15.80
N MET A 935 -4.66 -9.03 16.87
CA MET A 935 -3.28 -9.52 17.07
C MET A 935 -3.21 -10.92 17.66
N GLU A 936 -4.35 -11.51 18.01
CA GLU A 936 -4.45 -12.84 18.64
C GLU A 936 -3.78 -12.87 20.04
N TRP A 937 -3.53 -11.73 20.64
CA TRP A 937 -2.84 -11.63 21.94
C TRP A 937 -3.81 -11.69 23.10
N ASN A 938 -4.79 -10.81 23.14
CA ASN A 938 -5.65 -10.59 24.29
C ASN A 938 -7.04 -11.20 24.06
N ASN A 939 -7.52 -11.93 25.04
CA ASN A 939 -8.91 -12.37 25.07
C ASN A 939 -9.80 -11.21 25.50
N ILE A 940 -10.83 -10.91 24.68
CA ILE A 940 -11.77 -9.81 24.91
C ILE A 940 -12.99 -10.28 25.69
N SER A 941 -13.35 -11.56 25.55
CA SER A 941 -14.50 -12.17 26.22
C SER A 941 -14.08 -13.29 27.17
N GLU A 942 -15.01 -13.78 27.98
CA GLU A 942 -14.84 -15.02 28.72
C GLU A 942 -14.89 -16.23 27.79
N LYS A 943 -14.17 -17.29 28.17
CA LYS A 943 -14.16 -18.56 27.42
C LYS A 943 -15.51 -19.25 27.54
N GLN A 944 -16.10 -19.60 26.41
CA GLN A 944 -17.37 -20.31 26.32
C GLN A 944 -17.15 -21.72 25.75
N THR A 945 -17.94 -22.68 26.21
CA THR A 945 -17.98 -24.03 25.62
C THR A 945 -19.22 -24.17 24.78
N ILE A 946 -19.02 -24.41 23.47
CA ILE A 946 -20.12 -24.62 22.53
C ILE A 946 -20.26 -26.13 22.30
N LYS A 947 -21.47 -26.61 22.49
CA LYS A 947 -21.79 -28.05 22.24
C LYS A 947 -22.33 -28.27 20.84
N LYS A 948 -22.93 -27.27 20.22
CA LYS A 948 -23.52 -27.38 18.89
C LYS A 948 -23.59 -26.04 18.15
N GLU A 949 -24.22 -25.05 18.71
CA GLU A 949 -24.47 -23.74 18.07
C GLU A 949 -24.36 -22.61 19.08
N MET A 950 -23.93 -21.42 18.58
CA MET A 950 -24.04 -20.16 19.31
C MET A 950 -24.62 -19.06 18.40
N GLU A 951 -25.25 -18.07 18.99
CA GLU A 951 -25.68 -16.88 18.28
C GLU A 951 -24.53 -15.90 18.12
N LEU A 952 -24.39 -15.34 16.93
CA LEU A 952 -23.48 -14.25 16.62
C LEU A 952 -24.28 -12.98 16.41
N ASN A 953 -23.98 -11.97 17.20
CA ASN A 953 -24.54 -10.63 17.04
C ASN A 953 -23.42 -9.68 16.63
N LEU A 954 -23.53 -9.06 15.47
CA LEU A 954 -22.58 -8.08 14.95
C LEU A 954 -23.26 -6.74 14.74
N LYS A 955 -22.52 -5.67 15.05
CA LYS A 955 -22.89 -4.29 14.70
C LYS A 955 -22.56 -4.03 13.23
N PRO A 956 -23.06 -2.91 12.66
CA PRO A 956 -22.69 -2.53 11.29
C PRO A 956 -21.17 -2.51 11.07
N PHE A 957 -20.71 -3.23 10.05
CA PHE A 957 -19.30 -3.38 9.66
C PHE A 957 -18.37 -3.93 10.76
N GLU A 958 -18.91 -4.60 11.77
CA GLU A 958 -18.10 -5.11 12.87
C GLU A 958 -17.24 -6.30 12.45
N ILE A 959 -15.97 -6.27 12.85
CA ILE A 959 -14.99 -7.37 12.71
C ILE A 959 -14.89 -8.07 14.07
N LYS A 960 -15.10 -9.39 14.12
CA LYS A 960 -14.84 -10.21 15.31
C LYS A 960 -13.88 -11.35 15.02
N THR A 961 -12.92 -11.53 15.90
CA THR A 961 -11.93 -12.61 15.83
C THR A 961 -12.06 -13.53 17.03
N PHE A 962 -11.97 -14.83 16.79
CA PHE A 962 -12.13 -15.83 17.83
C PHE A 962 -11.01 -16.84 17.80
N LYS A 963 -10.52 -17.19 19.00
CA LYS A 963 -9.71 -18.40 19.23
C LYS A 963 -10.65 -19.57 19.46
N PHE A 964 -10.36 -20.68 18.82
CA PHE A 964 -11.17 -21.90 18.90
C PHE A 964 -10.30 -23.11 19.16
N LYS A 965 -10.74 -23.98 20.08
CA LYS A 965 -10.10 -25.25 20.38
C LYS A 965 -11.14 -26.36 20.42
N LYS A 966 -10.98 -27.35 19.50
CA LYS A 966 -11.78 -28.60 19.51
C LYS A 966 -11.58 -29.39 20.78
#